data_0ec8ee78a45043ccbbfe94fdf9b836f0
#
_entry.id   0ec8ee78a45043ccbbfe94fdf9b836f0
#
_cell.length_a   1.000
_cell.length_b   1.000
_cell.length_c   1.000
_cell.angle_alpha   90.00
_cell.angle_beta   90.00
_cell.angle_gamma   90.00
#
_symmetry.space_group_name_H-M   'P 1'
#
loop_
_entity.id
_entity.type
_entity.pdbx_description
1 polymer ?
#
loop_
_entity_poly.entity_id
_entity_poly.type
_entity_poly.pdbx_seq_one_letter_code
_entity_poly.pdbx_strand_id
1 'polypeptide(L)'
;MNLFSRISTILCALCVFCTAAEQRRAEIYIDEDLYKDADILAAAQKYAGAVEKEFNFKIDIKSFPAALVLDSTTLSTSPKFKQKSTAAELKAAIKESWEDKSKAPLAGVILIGNLPFARMEYFARESDGRAAFPGDGKITGYQVWAVDFYYMDMDGKWTDELVGTGCVSDGACSGEVEYGENGIFDSHHNHFNGELAGEDFEIWVSRVNAYGEARDLYNNKWIEQLRNYNEYLATVKELTVRWLNKAYDMHVSSTPRSDKALFTYSDPSPIYRADYAVVSHINDLSKMYNEVDVVHAMDREKSLLYMVKDYDWLTHLGHGNEKSFADGVSVNDFEPSIESVPYLLDLFSCNIGRYSTPEGLSYDRTVGMAFLFRSLKGGVSMIASTKMGGGYQAVDTLDKHMRTNFLGDAYVKWANYRSLVFESYKNAKDIYTWYYGTTLFGDPFATIKTNRDNVKQDSMPNNIALHALHDFNISGICIDEAQGADGFCNVICGSTEANYCAGIHGSARIGSVYAKGGLVLNAEIKAQKALIYRDYEDAELFISAEADYNYVAYVNPKRWNKTFDAFDTLQTFPENKCIENVTVDKEFTLVDGKCINKLTVRSTGTLVIPEGDFYAYSVTMEPGSKYKFEKPGYTSLLHVRKGFAWNASPAKDSTDYEKAASGFKLIVYDNANPVDIDSLFYGSVNAPKTMLNVYGKAYGSFTGYGLAVHENAVVYYIPFAPLSSPEHTTFASPITTVAHATKVVAFNRNTISFEASKAGLYEIDVMDVLGQTVASFCVNANAGYNSVSHDFTKLKSNRYIVSLKRGKTVESAKMVRLR
;
A
#
# COMPACT_ATOMS: atom_id res chain seq x y z
N MET A 1 -44.56 15.86 42.23
CA MET A 1 -44.95 15.18 40.97
C MET A 1 -44.90 16.19 39.84
N ASN A 2 -44.24 15.96 38.73
CA ASN A 2 -44.32 16.71 37.46
C ASN A 2 -43.03 17.29 36.83
N LEU A 3 -41.85 17.06 37.35
CA LEU A 3 -40.68 17.40 36.55
C LEU A 3 -40.07 16.13 35.84
N PHE A 4 -40.09 14.98 36.50
CA PHE A 4 -39.62 13.71 35.93
C PHE A 4 -40.52 13.16 34.81
N SER A 5 -41.84 13.40 34.86
CA SER A 5 -42.78 13.00 33.81
C SER A 5 -42.61 13.80 32.51
N ARG A 6 -42.22 15.09 32.59
CA ARG A 6 -42.00 15.93 31.41
C ARG A 6 -40.64 15.67 30.73
N ILE A 7 -39.63 15.29 31.50
CA ILE A 7 -38.31 14.92 30.95
C ILE A 7 -38.41 13.57 30.26
N SER A 8 -39.19 12.61 30.79
CA SER A 8 -39.36 11.30 30.12
C SER A 8 -40.14 11.40 28.81
N THR A 9 -41.10 12.32 28.70
CA THR A 9 -41.88 12.54 27.47
C THR A 9 -41.06 13.28 26.40
N ILE A 10 -40.16 14.18 26.82
CA ILE A 10 -39.23 14.86 25.89
C ILE A 10 -38.10 13.93 25.41
N LEU A 11 -37.56 13.02 26.25
CA LEU A 11 -36.63 12.00 25.83
C LEU A 11 -37.28 10.97 24.90
N CYS A 12 -38.54 10.54 25.13
CA CYS A 12 -39.24 9.69 24.17
C CYS A 12 -39.56 10.40 22.83
N ALA A 13 -39.85 11.72 22.86
CA ALA A 13 -40.07 12.48 21.63
C ALA A 13 -38.75 12.74 20.84
N LEU A 14 -37.61 12.82 21.50
CA LEU A 14 -36.29 12.93 20.86
C LEU A 14 -35.77 11.57 20.34
N CYS A 15 -36.26 10.44 20.87
CA CYS A 15 -35.93 9.11 20.32
C CYS A 15 -36.76 8.71 19.09
N VAL A 16 -37.80 9.47 18.72
CA VAL A 16 -38.65 9.16 17.55
C VAL A 16 -38.23 9.92 16.28
N PHE A 17 -37.22 10.80 16.34
CA PHE A 17 -36.59 11.41 15.16
C PHE A 17 -35.20 10.80 14.81
N CYS A 18 -34.98 9.53 15.11
CA CYS A 18 -34.16 8.73 14.19
C CYS A 18 -35.06 8.52 12.95
N THR A 19 -35.03 9.47 12.02
CA THR A 19 -35.53 9.23 10.67
C THR A 19 -34.78 8.01 10.15
N ALA A 20 -35.49 6.88 10.06
CA ALA A 20 -34.97 5.75 9.30
C ALA A 20 -34.53 6.35 7.95
N ALA A 21 -33.27 6.16 7.58
CA ALA A 21 -32.79 6.64 6.30
C ALA A 21 -33.78 6.16 5.23
N GLU A 22 -34.25 7.09 4.41
CA GLU A 22 -35.23 6.78 3.38
C GLU A 22 -34.69 5.64 2.51
N GLN A 23 -35.49 4.61 2.31
CA GLN A 23 -35.11 3.50 1.44
C GLN A 23 -34.85 4.02 0.04
N ARG A 24 -33.70 3.69 -0.52
CA ARG A 24 -33.30 4.00 -1.89
C ARG A 24 -33.50 2.79 -2.79
N ARG A 25 -33.48 2.99 -4.08
CA ARG A 25 -33.64 1.95 -5.08
C ARG A 25 -32.48 1.99 -6.09
N ALA A 26 -32.11 0.81 -6.56
CA ALA A 26 -31.26 0.67 -7.73
C ALA A 26 -31.82 -0.37 -8.71
N GLU A 27 -31.42 -0.33 -9.94
CA GLU A 27 -31.91 -1.25 -10.98
C GLU A 27 -30.75 -1.95 -11.66
N ILE A 28 -30.92 -3.23 -11.94
CA ILE A 28 -30.00 -4.02 -12.75
C ILE A 28 -30.66 -4.28 -14.09
N TYR A 29 -30.15 -3.67 -15.14
CA TYR A 29 -30.53 -3.98 -16.52
C TYR A 29 -29.61 -5.05 -17.06
N ILE A 30 -30.21 -6.15 -17.55
CA ILE A 30 -29.48 -7.25 -18.16
C ILE A 30 -29.92 -7.38 -19.60
N ASP A 31 -28.98 -7.54 -20.54
CA ASP A 31 -29.36 -7.77 -21.93
C ASP A 31 -30.23 -9.03 -22.06
N GLU A 32 -31.10 -9.04 -23.06
CA GLU A 32 -32.14 -10.04 -23.21
C GLU A 32 -31.62 -11.47 -23.39
N ASP A 33 -30.40 -11.66 -23.92
CA ASP A 33 -29.82 -13.00 -24.13
C ASP A 33 -29.22 -13.57 -22.84
N LEU A 34 -28.62 -12.70 -22.02
CA LEU A 34 -28.13 -13.07 -20.69
C LEU A 34 -29.29 -13.20 -19.68
N TYR A 35 -30.33 -12.36 -19.78
CA TYR A 35 -31.49 -12.40 -18.89
C TYR A 35 -32.29 -13.73 -18.98
N LYS A 36 -32.31 -14.38 -20.18
CA LYS A 36 -32.95 -15.68 -20.39
C LYS A 36 -32.20 -16.85 -19.75
N ASP A 37 -30.94 -16.61 -19.34
CA ASP A 37 -30.11 -17.64 -18.73
C ASP A 37 -30.39 -17.77 -17.23
N ALA A 38 -30.76 -18.98 -16.79
CA ALA A 38 -31.18 -19.24 -15.43
C ALA A 38 -30.05 -19.02 -14.40
N ASP A 39 -28.80 -19.35 -14.77
CA ASP A 39 -27.65 -19.23 -13.86
C ASP A 39 -27.28 -17.75 -13.66
N ILE A 40 -27.35 -16.94 -14.71
CA ILE A 40 -27.13 -15.49 -14.61
C ILE A 40 -28.21 -14.85 -13.76
N LEU A 41 -29.48 -15.18 -14.03
CA LEU A 41 -30.59 -14.60 -13.28
C LEU A 41 -30.51 -14.99 -11.79
N ALA A 42 -30.20 -16.22 -11.49
CA ALA A 42 -30.02 -16.70 -10.13
C ALA A 42 -28.83 -16.00 -9.44
N ALA A 43 -27.69 -15.83 -10.12
CA ALA A 43 -26.53 -15.14 -9.57
C ALA A 43 -26.83 -13.64 -9.34
N ALA A 44 -27.54 -12.98 -10.26
CA ALA A 44 -27.97 -11.58 -10.11
C ALA A 44 -28.95 -11.40 -8.95
N GLN A 45 -29.92 -12.30 -8.78
CA GLN A 45 -30.84 -12.29 -7.62
C GLN A 45 -30.11 -12.50 -6.30
N LYS A 46 -29.13 -13.42 -6.28
CA LYS A 46 -28.30 -13.68 -5.10
C LYS A 46 -27.48 -12.45 -4.71
N TYR A 47 -26.84 -11.79 -5.69
CA TYR A 47 -26.13 -10.53 -5.49
C TYR A 47 -27.09 -9.42 -5.00
N ALA A 48 -28.21 -9.19 -5.67
CA ALA A 48 -29.21 -8.21 -5.27
C ALA A 48 -29.67 -8.41 -3.82
N GLY A 49 -29.98 -9.63 -3.42
CA GLY A 49 -30.38 -9.95 -2.05
C GLY A 49 -29.28 -9.71 -1.02
N ALA A 50 -28.01 -9.85 -1.36
CA ALA A 50 -26.89 -9.49 -0.48
C ALA A 50 -26.79 -7.98 -0.28
N VAL A 51 -26.88 -7.21 -1.36
CA VAL A 51 -26.89 -5.73 -1.32
C VAL A 51 -28.08 -5.18 -0.54
N GLU A 52 -29.29 -5.69 -0.78
CA GLU A 52 -30.49 -5.31 -0.04
C GLU A 52 -30.36 -5.58 1.47
N LYS A 53 -29.66 -6.65 1.85
CA LYS A 53 -29.41 -6.99 3.24
C LYS A 53 -28.34 -6.10 3.89
N GLU A 54 -27.32 -5.71 3.17
CA GLU A 54 -26.20 -4.88 3.68
C GLU A 54 -26.57 -3.39 3.71
N PHE A 55 -27.31 -2.93 2.71
CA PHE A 55 -27.70 -1.53 2.54
C PHE A 55 -29.24 -1.39 2.58
N ASN A 56 -29.72 -0.21 2.93
CA ASN A 56 -31.18 0.09 2.88
C ASN A 56 -31.65 0.40 1.45
N PHE A 57 -31.47 -0.59 0.56
CA PHE A 57 -31.84 -0.49 -0.85
C PHE A 57 -32.91 -1.50 -1.22
N LYS A 58 -33.60 -1.21 -2.31
CA LYS A 58 -34.42 -2.15 -3.09
C LYS A 58 -33.77 -2.32 -4.46
N ILE A 59 -33.56 -3.55 -4.89
CA ILE A 59 -32.92 -3.85 -6.18
C ILE A 59 -33.95 -4.51 -7.13
N ASP A 60 -34.23 -3.86 -8.23
CA ASP A 60 -35.10 -4.39 -9.29
C ASP A 60 -34.25 -4.91 -10.46
N ILE A 61 -34.50 -6.14 -10.91
CA ILE A 61 -33.79 -6.75 -12.05
C ILE A 61 -34.69 -6.71 -13.27
N LYS A 62 -34.20 -6.15 -14.37
CA LYS A 62 -34.95 -5.91 -15.61
C LYS A 62 -34.21 -6.46 -16.83
N SER A 63 -34.96 -6.93 -17.81
CA SER A 63 -34.42 -7.22 -19.15
C SER A 63 -34.47 -5.99 -20.04
N PHE A 64 -33.46 -5.81 -20.90
CA PHE A 64 -33.46 -4.79 -21.93
C PHE A 64 -32.94 -5.36 -23.25
N PRO A 65 -33.41 -4.89 -24.42
CA PRO A 65 -32.91 -5.36 -25.71
C PRO A 65 -31.40 -5.15 -25.85
N ALA A 66 -30.71 -6.12 -26.43
CA ALA A 66 -29.28 -6.03 -26.69
C ALA A 66 -28.97 -4.83 -27.63
N ALA A 67 -27.82 -4.16 -27.38
CA ALA A 67 -27.37 -3.07 -28.26
C ALA A 67 -27.02 -3.55 -29.65
N LEU A 68 -26.30 -4.65 -29.73
CA LEU A 68 -25.76 -5.20 -30.97
C LEU A 68 -26.23 -6.65 -31.14
N VAL A 69 -26.59 -7.01 -32.35
CA VAL A 69 -26.88 -8.39 -32.72
C VAL A 69 -26.03 -8.80 -33.90
N LEU A 70 -25.65 -10.06 -33.93
CA LEU A 70 -24.87 -10.61 -35.02
C LEU A 70 -25.71 -10.60 -36.33
N ASP A 71 -25.18 -10.02 -37.37
CA ASP A 71 -25.84 -10.02 -38.69
C ASP A 71 -25.68 -11.36 -39.38
N SER A 72 -26.74 -12.15 -39.38
CA SER A 72 -26.78 -13.48 -39.95
C SER A 72 -26.41 -13.53 -41.46
N THR A 73 -26.57 -12.41 -42.16
CA THR A 73 -26.22 -12.32 -43.60
C THR A 73 -24.71 -12.25 -43.85
N THR A 74 -23.94 -11.87 -42.87
CA THR A 74 -22.48 -11.68 -43.00
C THR A 74 -21.67 -12.85 -42.41
N LEU A 75 -22.30 -13.83 -41.74
CA LEU A 75 -21.65 -14.93 -41.03
C LEU A 75 -20.68 -15.75 -41.88
N SER A 76 -20.96 -15.95 -43.15
CA SER A 76 -20.16 -16.77 -44.07
C SER A 76 -18.92 -16.05 -44.60
N THR A 77 -18.91 -14.76 -44.61
CA THR A 77 -17.85 -13.92 -45.21
C THR A 77 -17.03 -13.20 -44.14
N SER A 78 -17.63 -12.23 -43.49
CA SER A 78 -17.02 -11.44 -42.42
C SER A 78 -18.10 -11.10 -41.41
N PRO A 79 -18.22 -11.85 -40.30
CA PRO A 79 -19.24 -11.60 -39.29
C PRO A 79 -19.25 -10.14 -38.82
N LYS A 80 -20.40 -9.50 -38.92
CA LYS A 80 -20.60 -8.12 -38.46
C LYS A 80 -21.75 -8.06 -37.47
N PHE A 81 -21.68 -7.09 -36.58
CA PHE A 81 -22.81 -6.74 -35.74
C PHE A 81 -23.62 -5.61 -36.38
N LYS A 82 -24.90 -5.61 -36.07
CA LYS A 82 -25.81 -4.49 -36.38
C LYS A 82 -26.50 -4.00 -35.14
N GLN A 83 -26.80 -2.74 -35.09
CA GLN A 83 -27.49 -2.15 -33.94
C GLN A 83 -28.93 -2.67 -33.87
N LYS A 84 -29.37 -3.00 -32.64
CA LYS A 84 -30.72 -3.46 -32.32
C LYS A 84 -31.46 -2.48 -31.44
N SER A 85 -30.79 -1.88 -30.45
CA SER A 85 -31.33 -0.84 -29.58
C SER A 85 -30.34 0.31 -29.44
N THR A 86 -30.83 1.46 -29.02
CA THR A 86 -30.09 2.74 -28.99
C THR A 86 -29.84 3.21 -27.56
N ALA A 87 -28.85 4.10 -27.42
CA ALA A 87 -28.57 4.77 -26.14
C ALA A 87 -29.77 5.59 -25.65
N ALA A 88 -30.49 6.26 -26.61
CA ALA A 88 -31.66 7.06 -26.29
C ALA A 88 -32.81 6.22 -25.72
N GLU A 89 -33.03 5.01 -26.24
CA GLU A 89 -34.08 4.09 -25.72
C GLU A 89 -33.75 3.62 -24.31
N LEU A 90 -32.49 3.27 -24.04
CA LEU A 90 -32.08 2.88 -22.70
C LEU A 90 -32.17 4.05 -21.71
N LYS A 91 -31.71 5.25 -22.11
CA LYS A 91 -31.85 6.45 -21.26
C LYS A 91 -33.31 6.76 -20.94
N ALA A 92 -34.21 6.65 -21.96
CA ALA A 92 -35.61 6.85 -21.72
C ALA A 92 -36.21 5.90 -20.71
N ALA A 93 -35.85 4.60 -20.74
CA ALA A 93 -36.31 3.62 -19.77
C ALA A 93 -35.75 3.88 -18.34
N ILE A 94 -34.50 4.33 -18.22
CA ILE A 94 -33.91 4.73 -16.94
C ILE A 94 -34.59 5.99 -16.42
N LYS A 95 -34.83 7.00 -17.29
CA LYS A 95 -35.48 8.28 -16.94
C LYS A 95 -36.92 8.07 -16.48
N GLU A 96 -37.70 7.25 -17.16
CA GLU A 96 -39.05 6.86 -16.73
C GLU A 96 -39.05 6.27 -15.33
N SER A 97 -38.04 5.43 -15.04
CA SER A 97 -37.88 4.85 -13.72
C SER A 97 -37.46 5.90 -12.67
N TRP A 98 -36.57 6.83 -13.00
CA TRP A 98 -36.13 7.90 -12.11
C TRP A 98 -37.27 8.89 -11.77
N GLU A 99 -38.13 9.17 -12.74
CA GLU A 99 -39.31 10.06 -12.60
C GLU A 99 -40.45 9.41 -11.81
N ASP A 100 -40.48 8.09 -11.66
CA ASP A 100 -41.56 7.37 -10.96
C ASP A 100 -41.51 7.65 -9.43
N LYS A 101 -42.21 8.68 -9.01
CA LYS A 101 -42.33 9.10 -7.60
C LYS A 101 -43.22 8.18 -6.75
N SER A 102 -43.81 7.14 -7.34
CA SER A 102 -44.56 6.11 -6.59
C SER A 102 -43.62 5.09 -5.92
N LYS A 103 -42.36 5.07 -6.31
CA LYS A 103 -41.32 4.20 -5.78
C LYS A 103 -40.27 4.98 -4.98
N ALA A 104 -39.43 4.27 -4.26
CA ALA A 104 -38.24 4.83 -3.62
C ALA A 104 -37.34 5.51 -4.66
N PRO A 105 -36.62 6.60 -4.30
CA PRO A 105 -35.73 7.31 -5.22
C PRO A 105 -34.71 6.39 -5.90
N LEU A 106 -34.58 6.48 -7.21
CA LEU A 106 -33.55 5.76 -7.97
C LEU A 106 -32.18 6.38 -7.70
N ALA A 107 -31.26 5.60 -7.13
CA ALA A 107 -29.90 6.03 -6.85
C ALA A 107 -28.93 5.72 -7.99
N GLY A 108 -29.21 4.66 -8.76
CA GLY A 108 -28.38 4.30 -9.88
C GLY A 108 -28.78 3.02 -10.56
N VAL A 109 -28.01 2.66 -11.58
CA VAL A 109 -28.24 1.47 -12.39
C VAL A 109 -26.96 0.68 -12.66
N ILE A 110 -27.07 -0.65 -12.72
CA ILE A 110 -26.02 -1.57 -13.16
C ILE A 110 -26.41 -2.09 -14.55
N LEU A 111 -25.57 -1.90 -15.54
CA LEU A 111 -25.77 -2.31 -16.92
C LEU A 111 -24.96 -3.58 -17.20
N ILE A 112 -25.62 -4.74 -17.28
CA ILE A 112 -24.98 -6.05 -17.48
C ILE A 112 -25.14 -6.53 -18.90
N GLY A 113 -24.02 -6.81 -19.56
CA GLY A 113 -23.98 -7.42 -20.90
C GLY A 113 -23.92 -6.44 -22.03
N ASN A 114 -24.52 -6.82 -23.14
CA ASN A 114 -24.54 -6.11 -24.42
C ASN A 114 -25.63 -5.03 -24.43
N LEU A 115 -25.50 -4.03 -23.55
CA LEU A 115 -26.46 -2.92 -23.46
C LEU A 115 -25.95 -1.68 -24.20
N PRO A 116 -26.86 -0.84 -24.74
CA PRO A 116 -26.50 0.38 -25.47
C PRO A 116 -25.53 1.28 -24.71
N PHE A 117 -24.70 1.98 -25.47
CA PHE A 117 -23.82 3.01 -24.94
C PHE A 117 -23.87 4.26 -25.84
N ALA A 118 -23.84 5.42 -25.20
CA ALA A 118 -23.65 6.68 -25.88
C ALA A 118 -22.18 6.83 -26.29
N ARG A 119 -21.99 7.61 -27.37
CA ARG A 119 -20.64 7.97 -27.81
C ARG A 119 -20.48 9.48 -27.78
N MET A 120 -19.27 9.91 -27.44
CA MET A 120 -18.88 11.32 -27.51
C MET A 120 -17.63 11.44 -28.36
N GLU A 121 -17.50 12.59 -29.06
CA GLU A 121 -16.37 12.87 -29.92
C GLU A 121 -15.71 14.21 -29.60
N TYR A 122 -14.47 14.33 -30.05
CA TYR A 122 -13.66 15.53 -29.87
C TYR A 122 -12.79 15.78 -31.11
N PHE A 123 -12.83 17.01 -31.59
CA PHE A 123 -12.01 17.47 -32.70
C PHE A 123 -10.96 18.44 -32.19
N ALA A 124 -9.67 18.20 -32.49
CA ALA A 124 -8.57 19.06 -32.10
C ALA A 124 -8.10 19.93 -33.28
N ARG A 125 -7.94 21.26 -33.06
CA ARG A 125 -7.42 22.19 -34.04
C ARG A 125 -5.93 21.97 -34.34
N GLU A 126 -5.54 22.25 -35.60
CA GLU A 126 -4.13 22.15 -36.01
C GLU A 126 -3.22 23.14 -35.26
N SER A 127 -3.70 24.32 -34.89
CA SER A 127 -2.87 25.41 -34.39
C SER A 127 -2.44 25.23 -32.93
N ASP A 128 -3.30 24.68 -32.08
CA ASP A 128 -3.06 24.65 -30.63
C ASP A 128 -3.63 23.42 -29.91
N GLY A 129 -4.25 22.51 -30.68
CA GLY A 129 -4.87 21.29 -30.17
C GLY A 129 -6.08 21.49 -29.26
N ARG A 130 -6.68 22.67 -29.22
CA ARG A 130 -7.98 22.95 -28.58
C ARG A 130 -9.13 22.38 -29.40
N ALA A 131 -10.33 22.39 -28.82
CA ALA A 131 -11.54 22.03 -29.55
C ALA A 131 -11.65 22.85 -30.85
N ALA A 132 -11.93 22.16 -31.95
CA ALA A 132 -12.12 22.74 -33.23
C ALA A 132 -13.63 22.99 -33.50
N PHE A 133 -13.94 24.15 -34.06
CA PHE A 133 -15.29 24.55 -34.43
C PHE A 133 -15.35 24.88 -35.94
N PRO A 134 -16.56 24.94 -36.55
CA PRO A 134 -16.69 25.36 -37.90
C PRO A 134 -16.03 26.72 -38.15
N GLY A 135 -15.11 26.75 -39.14
CA GLY A 135 -14.29 27.91 -39.47
C GLY A 135 -12.94 28.04 -38.78
N ASP A 136 -12.60 27.14 -37.86
CA ASP A 136 -11.30 27.15 -37.19
C ASP A 136 -10.15 26.59 -38.04
N GLY A 137 -10.46 26.03 -39.21
CA GLY A 137 -9.47 25.40 -40.07
C GLY A 137 -9.30 23.91 -39.82
N LYS A 138 -8.14 23.42 -40.20
CA LYS A 138 -7.86 21.99 -40.26
C LYS A 138 -7.82 21.30 -38.90
N ILE A 139 -8.39 20.10 -38.86
CA ILE A 139 -8.37 19.23 -37.69
C ILE A 139 -7.04 18.46 -37.65
N THR A 140 -6.41 18.38 -36.48
CA THR A 140 -5.17 17.60 -36.27
C THR A 140 -5.38 16.31 -35.48
N GLY A 141 -6.49 16.22 -34.78
CA GLY A 141 -6.81 15.04 -33.98
C GLY A 141 -8.30 14.80 -33.86
N TYR A 142 -8.68 13.54 -33.81
CA TYR A 142 -10.07 13.10 -33.65
C TYR A 142 -10.13 11.93 -32.69
N GLN A 143 -11.03 11.97 -31.73
CA GLN A 143 -11.29 10.91 -30.80
C GLN A 143 -12.77 10.64 -30.67
N VAL A 144 -13.13 9.36 -30.55
CA VAL A 144 -14.50 8.90 -30.25
C VAL A 144 -14.44 7.87 -29.15
N TRP A 145 -15.31 7.98 -28.16
CA TRP A 145 -15.34 7.05 -27.02
C TRP A 145 -16.75 6.83 -26.49
N ALA A 146 -16.93 5.74 -25.73
CA ALA A 146 -18.15 5.49 -24.97
C ALA A 146 -18.22 6.39 -23.74
N VAL A 147 -19.39 6.97 -23.46
CA VAL A 147 -19.62 7.90 -22.34
C VAL A 147 -20.87 7.49 -21.55
N ASP A 148 -20.65 6.95 -20.33
CA ASP A 148 -21.77 6.55 -19.47
C ASP A 148 -22.34 7.71 -18.64
N PHE A 149 -21.68 8.86 -18.57
CA PHE A 149 -22.25 10.10 -18.01
C PHE A 149 -23.58 10.50 -18.66
N TYR A 150 -23.79 10.13 -19.92
CA TYR A 150 -25.06 10.30 -20.62
C TYR A 150 -26.24 9.69 -19.86
N TYR A 151 -26.03 8.54 -19.20
CA TYR A 151 -27.06 7.86 -18.39
C TYR A 151 -27.10 8.31 -16.94
N MET A 152 -26.10 9.04 -16.45
CA MET A 152 -26.06 9.58 -15.09
C MET A 152 -26.85 10.89 -14.97
N ASP A 153 -26.89 11.65 -16.04
CA ASP A 153 -27.54 12.94 -16.17
C ASP A 153 -28.96 12.74 -16.71
N MET A 154 -29.96 12.90 -15.85
CA MET A 154 -31.37 12.63 -16.19
C MET A 154 -32.07 13.81 -16.87
N ASP A 155 -31.64 15.03 -16.65
CA ASP A 155 -32.31 16.23 -17.15
C ASP A 155 -31.42 17.19 -17.98
N GLY A 156 -30.11 16.88 -18.10
CA GLY A 156 -29.14 17.66 -18.86
C GLY A 156 -29.29 17.56 -20.39
N LYS A 157 -28.64 18.51 -21.05
CA LYS A 157 -28.69 18.63 -22.52
C LYS A 157 -27.44 18.09 -23.18
N TRP A 158 -27.58 17.05 -23.97
CA TRP A 158 -26.54 16.48 -24.83
C TRP A 158 -26.81 16.86 -26.29
N THR A 159 -25.79 17.38 -27.01
CA THR A 159 -25.92 17.85 -28.40
C THR A 159 -24.97 17.14 -29.35
N ASP A 160 -25.45 16.95 -30.56
CA ASP A 160 -24.75 16.41 -31.72
C ASP A 160 -24.96 17.44 -32.82
N GLU A 161 -24.06 18.41 -32.93
CA GLU A 161 -24.17 19.57 -33.83
C GLU A 161 -22.96 19.73 -34.75
N LEU A 162 -21.91 18.89 -34.55
CA LEU A 162 -20.64 18.98 -35.27
C LEU A 162 -20.31 17.67 -35.99
N VAL A 163 -19.70 17.77 -37.15
CA VAL A 163 -19.13 16.63 -37.90
C VAL A 163 -17.77 16.99 -38.44
N GLY A 164 -16.83 16.07 -38.31
CA GLY A 164 -15.50 16.21 -38.89
C GLY A 164 -15.44 15.62 -40.29
N THR A 165 -15.12 16.45 -41.28
CA THR A 165 -14.98 15.97 -42.67
C THR A 165 -13.67 15.20 -42.86
N GLY A 166 -13.76 14.01 -43.44
CA GLY A 166 -12.60 13.15 -43.69
C GLY A 166 -11.98 12.58 -42.41
N CYS A 167 -12.70 12.54 -41.28
CA CYS A 167 -12.31 11.85 -40.07
C CYS A 167 -12.60 10.36 -40.22
N VAL A 168 -11.61 9.54 -39.97
CA VAL A 168 -11.70 8.07 -40.02
C VAL A 168 -11.27 7.56 -38.68
N SER A 169 -12.18 7.07 -37.88
CA SER A 169 -11.96 6.54 -36.55
C SER A 169 -10.78 7.19 -35.75
N ASP A 170 -10.61 6.83 -34.54
CA ASP A 170 -9.66 7.39 -33.57
C ASP A 170 -8.30 7.85 -34.18
N GLY A 171 -8.09 9.16 -34.34
CA GLY A 171 -6.75 9.73 -34.57
C GLY A 171 -6.50 10.45 -35.93
N ALA A 172 -7.25 10.21 -36.97
CA ALA A 172 -6.96 10.80 -38.26
C ALA A 172 -8.14 11.62 -38.83
N CYS A 173 -7.89 12.90 -39.07
CA CYS A 173 -8.79 13.76 -39.86
C CYS A 173 -8.02 14.45 -40.99
N SER A 174 -8.63 14.59 -42.17
CA SER A 174 -8.03 15.28 -43.32
C SER A 174 -8.76 16.58 -43.68
N GLY A 175 -9.84 16.93 -42.99
CA GLY A 175 -10.71 18.04 -43.29
C GLY A 175 -10.90 19.02 -42.13
N GLU A 176 -12.05 19.62 -42.09
CA GLU A 176 -12.46 20.66 -41.14
C GLU A 176 -13.72 20.21 -40.39
N VAL A 177 -14.08 20.95 -39.34
CA VAL A 177 -15.34 20.75 -38.62
C VAL A 177 -16.44 21.53 -39.35
N GLU A 178 -17.57 20.90 -39.54
CA GLU A 178 -18.78 21.48 -40.10
C GLU A 178 -19.96 21.30 -39.15
N TYR A 179 -21.01 22.08 -39.31
CA TYR A 179 -22.28 21.85 -38.62
C TYR A 179 -23.01 20.65 -39.23
N GLY A 180 -23.46 19.72 -38.37
CA GLY A 180 -24.19 18.54 -38.82
C GLY A 180 -24.39 17.55 -37.65
N GLU A 181 -25.15 16.49 -37.86
CA GLU A 181 -25.44 15.42 -36.92
C GLU A 181 -24.86 14.10 -37.45
N ASN A 182 -24.20 13.32 -36.59
CA ASN A 182 -23.62 12.02 -36.95
C ASN A 182 -23.98 10.90 -35.99
N GLY A 183 -24.81 11.16 -34.96
CA GLY A 183 -25.21 10.22 -33.93
C GLY A 183 -24.18 10.06 -32.81
N ILE A 184 -23.22 11.00 -32.72
CA ILE A 184 -22.18 11.04 -31.70
C ILE A 184 -22.25 12.41 -31.02
N PHE A 185 -22.31 12.44 -29.69
CA PHE A 185 -22.38 13.72 -28.98
C PHE A 185 -21.05 14.46 -29.04
N ASP A 186 -21.08 15.73 -29.31
CA ASP A 186 -19.92 16.61 -29.30
C ASP A 186 -19.94 17.60 -28.11
N SER A 187 -21.09 17.78 -27.46
CA SER A 187 -21.25 18.69 -26.35
C SER A 187 -22.24 18.18 -25.28
N HIS A 188 -22.01 18.59 -24.06
CA HIS A 188 -22.89 18.45 -22.92
C HIS A 188 -23.07 19.85 -22.28
N HIS A 189 -24.29 20.34 -22.13
CA HIS A 189 -24.63 21.66 -21.59
C HIS A 189 -23.89 22.87 -22.22
N ASN A 190 -23.60 22.82 -23.49
CA ASN A 190 -22.94 23.94 -24.20
C ASN A 190 -21.54 24.28 -23.68
N HIS A 191 -20.79 23.31 -23.20
CA HIS A 191 -19.40 23.48 -22.67
C HIS A 191 -18.48 24.27 -23.59
N PHE A 192 -18.75 24.28 -24.92
CA PHE A 192 -17.98 25.02 -25.90
C PHE A 192 -18.09 26.54 -25.75
N ASN A 193 -19.17 27.05 -25.17
CA ASN A 193 -19.38 28.49 -24.94
C ASN A 193 -18.90 28.98 -23.59
N GLY A 194 -18.29 28.13 -22.75
CA GLY A 194 -17.81 28.48 -21.42
C GLY A 194 -18.90 28.66 -20.36
N GLU A 195 -20.13 28.23 -20.68
CA GLU A 195 -21.27 28.18 -19.74
C GLU A 195 -21.39 26.76 -19.17
N LEU A 196 -20.62 26.49 -18.15
CA LEU A 196 -20.82 25.33 -17.30
C LEU A 196 -21.83 25.75 -16.21
N ALA A 197 -23.09 25.58 -16.47
CA ALA A 197 -24.09 25.81 -15.43
C ALA A 197 -24.35 24.51 -14.69
N GLY A 198 -23.92 24.44 -13.43
CA GLY A 198 -24.37 23.59 -12.36
C GLY A 198 -24.94 22.22 -12.75
N GLU A 199 -24.12 21.38 -13.33
CA GLU A 199 -24.54 20.05 -13.76
C GLU A 199 -24.38 19.09 -12.61
N ASP A 200 -25.49 18.65 -12.05
CA ASP A 200 -25.50 17.59 -11.07
C ASP A 200 -25.96 16.31 -11.74
N PHE A 201 -25.11 15.29 -11.70
CA PHE A 201 -25.53 13.93 -12.05
C PHE A 201 -26.43 13.38 -10.94
N GLU A 202 -27.62 12.90 -11.32
CA GLU A 202 -28.63 12.48 -10.34
C GLU A 202 -28.42 11.06 -9.86
N ILE A 203 -27.86 10.21 -10.71
CA ILE A 203 -27.68 8.79 -10.40
C ILE A 203 -26.29 8.31 -10.84
N TRP A 204 -25.79 7.25 -10.18
CA TRP A 204 -24.63 6.54 -10.69
C TRP A 204 -25.03 5.50 -11.74
N VAL A 205 -24.09 5.23 -12.65
CA VAL A 205 -24.19 4.16 -13.64
C VAL A 205 -22.93 3.30 -13.56
N SER A 206 -23.10 2.00 -13.50
CA SER A 206 -22.01 1.04 -13.53
C SER A 206 -22.22 0.02 -14.65
N ARG A 207 -21.12 -0.41 -15.28
CA ARG A 207 -21.16 -1.31 -16.43
C ARG A 207 -20.41 -2.62 -16.16
N VAL A 208 -21.01 -3.71 -16.61
CA VAL A 208 -20.45 -5.07 -16.53
C VAL A 208 -20.59 -5.72 -17.90
N ASN A 209 -19.54 -5.67 -18.72
CA ASN A 209 -19.58 -6.16 -20.09
C ASN A 209 -18.46 -7.16 -20.38
N ALA A 210 -18.80 -8.45 -20.39
CA ALA A 210 -17.87 -9.54 -20.66
C ALA A 210 -17.67 -9.87 -22.14
N TYR A 211 -18.42 -9.21 -23.05
CA TYR A 211 -18.39 -9.56 -24.48
C TYR A 211 -17.02 -9.34 -25.12
N GLY A 212 -16.30 -8.27 -24.76
CA GLY A 212 -14.93 -8.05 -25.23
C GLY A 212 -13.96 -9.11 -24.70
N GLU A 213 -14.07 -9.42 -23.40
CA GLU A 213 -13.18 -10.36 -22.72
C GLU A 213 -13.40 -11.83 -23.15
N ALA A 214 -14.60 -12.16 -23.62
CA ALA A 214 -14.91 -13.49 -24.14
C ALA A 214 -14.29 -13.77 -25.51
N ARG A 215 -13.72 -12.76 -26.21
CA ARG A 215 -13.04 -12.93 -27.50
C ARG A 215 -11.71 -13.65 -27.31
N ASP A 216 -11.49 -14.73 -28.08
CA ASP A 216 -10.17 -15.38 -28.14
C ASP A 216 -9.25 -14.60 -29.09
N LEU A 217 -8.39 -13.77 -28.51
CA LEU A 217 -7.39 -13.00 -29.26
C LEU A 217 -6.14 -13.81 -29.60
N TYR A 218 -5.92 -14.93 -28.91
CA TYR A 218 -4.64 -15.66 -28.99
C TYR A 218 -4.37 -16.30 -30.36
N ASN A 219 -5.42 -16.59 -31.14
CA ASN A 219 -5.29 -17.33 -32.40
C ASN A 219 -6.05 -16.68 -33.56
N ASN A 220 -6.46 -15.42 -33.49
CA ASN A 220 -7.40 -14.82 -34.44
C ASN A 220 -8.70 -15.64 -34.63
N LYS A 221 -9.01 -16.49 -33.67
CA LYS A 221 -10.17 -17.40 -33.73
C LYS A 221 -11.50 -16.70 -33.46
N TRP A 222 -11.48 -15.41 -33.11
CA TRP A 222 -12.70 -14.68 -32.80
C TRP A 222 -13.72 -14.71 -33.95
N ILE A 223 -13.26 -14.76 -35.21
CA ILE A 223 -14.14 -14.92 -36.37
C ILE A 223 -14.81 -16.32 -36.36
N GLU A 224 -14.05 -17.37 -35.99
CA GLU A 224 -14.60 -18.73 -35.86
C GLU A 224 -15.55 -18.81 -34.66
N GLN A 225 -15.23 -18.15 -33.54
CA GLN A 225 -16.12 -18.05 -32.38
C GLN A 225 -17.43 -17.35 -32.73
N LEU A 226 -17.40 -16.26 -33.52
CA LEU A 226 -18.64 -15.60 -33.97
C LEU A 226 -19.46 -16.47 -34.92
N ARG A 227 -18.83 -17.35 -35.69
CA ARG A 227 -19.53 -18.39 -36.48
C ARG A 227 -20.19 -19.44 -35.59
N ASN A 228 -19.60 -19.72 -34.40
CA ASN A 228 -20.18 -20.52 -33.34
C ASN A 228 -20.66 -19.65 -32.18
N TYR A 229 -21.62 -18.77 -32.47
CA TYR A 229 -22.07 -17.74 -31.54
C TYR A 229 -22.54 -18.28 -30.18
N ASN A 230 -23.09 -19.49 -30.15
CA ASN A 230 -23.51 -20.13 -28.91
C ASN A 230 -22.32 -20.45 -27.97
N GLU A 231 -21.17 -20.84 -28.51
CA GLU A 231 -19.96 -21.11 -27.76
C GLU A 231 -19.34 -19.80 -27.23
N TYR A 232 -19.31 -18.77 -28.08
CA TYR A 232 -18.92 -17.43 -27.64
C TYR A 232 -19.83 -16.91 -26.52
N LEU A 233 -21.15 -17.02 -26.67
CA LEU A 233 -22.12 -16.62 -25.66
C LEU A 233 -21.98 -17.45 -24.35
N ALA A 234 -21.64 -18.72 -24.44
CA ALA A 234 -21.37 -19.55 -23.25
C ALA A 234 -20.18 -18.98 -22.43
N THR A 235 -19.11 -18.54 -23.08
CA THR A 235 -17.98 -17.88 -22.43
C THR A 235 -18.40 -16.55 -21.79
N VAL A 236 -19.18 -15.72 -22.47
CA VAL A 236 -19.74 -14.47 -21.90
C VAL A 236 -20.53 -14.77 -20.63
N LYS A 237 -21.38 -15.79 -20.65
CA LYS A 237 -22.18 -16.22 -19.51
C LYS A 237 -21.30 -16.68 -18.33
N GLU A 238 -20.32 -17.51 -18.59
CA GLU A 238 -19.37 -17.98 -17.56
C GLU A 238 -18.68 -16.80 -16.87
N LEU A 239 -18.12 -15.86 -17.64
CA LEU A 239 -17.42 -14.68 -17.11
C LEU A 239 -18.37 -13.78 -16.32
N THR A 240 -19.61 -13.58 -16.80
CA THR A 240 -20.62 -12.80 -16.10
C THR A 240 -21.03 -13.42 -14.77
N VAL A 241 -21.29 -14.73 -14.72
CA VAL A 241 -21.61 -15.46 -13.50
C VAL A 241 -20.44 -15.43 -12.52
N ARG A 242 -19.21 -15.57 -13.01
CA ARG A 242 -17.99 -15.46 -12.19
C ARG A 242 -17.92 -14.10 -11.50
N TRP A 243 -18.11 -13.02 -12.26
CA TRP A 243 -18.13 -11.69 -11.69
C TRP A 243 -19.25 -11.50 -10.66
N LEU A 244 -20.49 -11.89 -10.96
CA LEU A 244 -21.63 -11.80 -10.04
C LEU A 244 -21.36 -12.54 -8.72
N ASN A 245 -20.73 -13.71 -8.78
CA ASN A 245 -20.36 -14.46 -7.59
C ASN A 245 -19.28 -13.74 -6.78
N LYS A 246 -18.25 -13.15 -7.41
CA LYS A 246 -17.24 -12.36 -6.71
C LYS A 246 -17.85 -11.14 -6.01
N ALA A 247 -18.75 -10.43 -6.68
CA ALA A 247 -19.47 -9.30 -6.12
C ALA A 247 -20.35 -9.73 -4.94
N TYR A 248 -21.08 -10.83 -5.08
CA TYR A 248 -21.83 -11.42 -3.96
C TYR A 248 -20.93 -11.77 -2.76
N ASP A 249 -19.82 -12.48 -3.01
CA ASP A 249 -18.91 -12.92 -1.96
C ASP A 249 -18.30 -11.73 -1.21
N MET A 250 -18.07 -10.61 -1.88
CA MET A 250 -17.61 -9.36 -1.25
C MET A 250 -18.59 -8.83 -0.21
N HIS A 251 -19.91 -8.94 -0.46
CA HIS A 251 -20.96 -8.46 0.45
C HIS A 251 -21.24 -9.40 1.62
N VAL A 252 -21.10 -10.72 1.42
CA VAL A 252 -21.47 -11.71 2.43
C VAL A 252 -20.29 -12.28 3.21
N SER A 253 -19.07 -12.09 2.74
CA SER A 253 -17.88 -12.64 3.39
C SER A 253 -17.64 -11.99 4.74
N SER A 254 -17.50 -12.84 5.77
CA SER A 254 -17.02 -12.44 7.09
C SER A 254 -15.49 -12.36 7.17
N THR A 255 -14.78 -12.78 6.13
CA THR A 255 -13.31 -12.73 6.09
C THR A 255 -12.88 -11.27 5.93
N PRO A 256 -12.10 -10.72 6.87
CA PRO A 256 -11.58 -9.37 6.71
C PRO A 256 -10.77 -9.26 5.42
N ARG A 257 -11.04 -8.24 4.62
CA ARG A 257 -10.19 -7.87 3.49
C ARG A 257 -8.88 -7.26 4.02
N SER A 258 -7.88 -7.19 3.16
CA SER A 258 -6.62 -6.55 3.48
C SER A 258 -6.86 -5.09 3.87
N ASP A 259 -6.15 -4.62 4.89
CA ASP A 259 -6.16 -3.21 5.30
C ASP A 259 -5.00 -2.45 4.65
N LYS A 260 -4.78 -2.76 3.37
CA LYS A 260 -3.69 -2.22 2.56
C LYS A 260 -4.19 -1.72 1.22
N ALA A 261 -3.65 -0.58 0.79
CA ALA A 261 -3.78 -0.08 -0.56
C ALA A 261 -2.44 -0.14 -1.30
N LEU A 262 -2.51 -0.26 -2.61
CA LEU A 262 -1.37 -0.17 -3.50
C LEU A 262 -1.54 1.05 -4.40
N PHE A 263 -0.53 1.91 -4.41
CA PHE A 263 -0.40 2.98 -5.38
C PHE A 263 0.77 2.69 -6.31
N THR A 264 0.49 2.59 -7.61
CA THR A 264 1.53 2.36 -8.62
C THR A 264 1.56 3.50 -9.62
N TYR A 265 2.76 3.85 -10.09
CA TYR A 265 2.93 4.80 -11.17
C TYR A 265 4.05 4.33 -12.10
N SER A 266 3.87 4.51 -13.42
CA SER A 266 4.75 3.94 -14.45
C SER A 266 5.50 4.98 -15.29
N ASP A 267 5.37 6.27 -14.99
CA ASP A 267 6.10 7.29 -15.73
C ASP A 267 7.49 7.53 -15.13
N PRO A 268 8.58 7.46 -15.91
CA PRO A 268 9.93 7.75 -15.46
C PRO A 268 10.18 9.24 -15.18
N SER A 269 9.26 10.13 -15.55
CA SER A 269 9.47 11.57 -15.39
C SER A 269 9.51 11.96 -13.91
N PRO A 270 10.53 12.68 -13.44
CA PRO A 270 10.58 13.20 -12.08
C PRO A 270 9.44 14.18 -11.77
N ILE A 271 8.75 14.70 -12.80
CA ILE A 271 7.60 15.60 -12.65
C ILE A 271 6.46 14.90 -11.91
N TYR A 272 6.22 13.60 -12.16
CA TYR A 272 5.13 12.88 -11.49
C TYR A 272 5.39 12.57 -10.01
N ARG A 273 6.65 12.57 -9.58
CA ARG A 273 7.03 12.32 -8.17
C ARG A 273 6.64 13.46 -7.24
N ALA A 274 6.54 14.65 -7.79
CA ALA A 274 6.12 15.86 -7.11
C ALA A 274 4.75 16.36 -7.60
N ASP A 275 4.07 15.58 -8.46
CA ASP A 275 2.78 15.98 -9.00
C ASP A 275 1.73 15.96 -7.89
N TYR A 276 0.96 17.02 -7.85
CA TYR A 276 -0.13 17.21 -6.91
C TYR A 276 -1.15 16.05 -6.94
N ALA A 277 -1.37 15.42 -8.09
CA ALA A 277 -2.26 14.28 -8.22
C ALA A 277 -1.75 13.04 -7.45
N VAL A 278 -0.47 12.70 -7.60
CA VAL A 278 0.17 11.57 -6.87
C VAL A 278 0.07 11.79 -5.37
N VAL A 279 0.43 13.00 -4.93
CA VAL A 279 0.35 13.42 -3.52
C VAL A 279 -1.07 13.29 -2.99
N SER A 280 -2.06 13.76 -3.75
CA SER A 280 -3.47 13.74 -3.36
C SER A 280 -4.00 12.31 -3.18
N HIS A 281 -3.72 11.42 -4.11
CA HIS A 281 -4.11 10.00 -4.02
C HIS A 281 -3.48 9.30 -2.81
N ILE A 282 -2.16 9.41 -2.63
CA ILE A 282 -1.46 8.78 -1.49
C ILE A 282 -2.01 9.32 -0.17
N ASN A 283 -2.23 10.63 -0.07
CA ASN A 283 -2.79 11.26 1.12
C ASN A 283 -4.19 10.73 1.46
N ASP A 284 -5.09 10.64 0.47
CA ASP A 284 -6.43 10.15 0.71
C ASP A 284 -6.46 8.65 1.02
N LEU A 285 -5.65 7.84 0.34
CA LEU A 285 -5.48 6.41 0.65
C LEU A 285 -4.92 6.19 2.06
N SER A 286 -3.93 6.98 2.50
CA SER A 286 -3.35 6.87 3.85
C SER A 286 -4.35 7.20 4.97
N LYS A 287 -5.39 7.97 4.66
CA LYS A 287 -6.51 8.24 5.57
C LYS A 287 -7.53 7.09 5.62
N MET A 288 -7.55 6.21 4.62
CA MET A 288 -8.49 5.09 4.52
C MET A 288 -7.88 3.76 4.98
N TYR A 289 -6.62 3.51 4.65
CA TYR A 289 -5.92 2.26 4.88
C TYR A 289 -4.83 2.38 5.94
N ASN A 290 -4.53 1.29 6.64
CA ASN A 290 -3.45 1.26 7.62
C ASN A 290 -2.05 1.25 6.97
N GLU A 291 -1.97 0.82 5.72
CA GLU A 291 -0.73 0.79 4.96
C GLU A 291 -1.02 1.10 3.48
N VAL A 292 -0.24 2.00 2.90
CA VAL A 292 -0.30 2.33 1.48
C VAL A 292 1.08 2.06 0.89
N ASP A 293 1.19 0.98 0.12
CA ASP A 293 2.41 0.67 -0.61
C ASP A 293 2.48 1.55 -1.86
N VAL A 294 3.59 2.26 -2.04
CA VAL A 294 3.84 3.11 -3.20
C VAL A 294 4.94 2.48 -4.04
N VAL A 295 4.62 2.10 -5.25
CA VAL A 295 5.52 1.35 -6.12
C VAL A 295 5.69 2.07 -7.45
N HIS A 296 6.94 2.37 -7.80
CA HIS A 296 7.29 2.77 -9.16
C HIS A 296 7.34 1.53 -10.04
N ALA A 297 6.31 1.34 -10.84
CA ALA A 297 6.14 0.20 -11.72
C ALA A 297 6.90 0.45 -13.03
N MET A 298 8.18 0.05 -13.08
CA MET A 298 9.06 0.26 -14.23
C MET A 298 9.15 -0.96 -15.15
N ASP A 299 8.77 -2.13 -14.65
CA ASP A 299 8.83 -3.37 -15.42
C ASP A 299 7.64 -4.29 -15.07
N ARG A 300 7.34 -5.17 -16.03
CA ARG A 300 6.21 -6.09 -15.97
C ARG A 300 6.28 -7.06 -14.79
N GLU A 301 7.45 -7.62 -14.50
CA GLU A 301 7.60 -8.65 -13.46
C GLU A 301 7.34 -8.04 -12.09
N LYS A 302 7.90 -6.86 -11.83
CA LYS A 302 7.68 -6.12 -10.58
C LYS A 302 6.22 -5.72 -10.42
N SER A 303 5.60 -5.18 -11.46
CA SER A 303 4.19 -4.77 -11.44
C SER A 303 3.26 -5.94 -11.17
N LEU A 304 3.41 -7.06 -11.86
CA LEU A 304 2.63 -8.27 -11.62
C LEU A 304 2.81 -8.81 -10.19
N LEU A 305 4.06 -8.83 -9.68
CA LEU A 305 4.35 -9.29 -8.32
C LEU A 305 3.55 -8.50 -7.28
N TYR A 306 3.42 -7.19 -7.44
CA TYR A 306 2.65 -6.37 -6.52
C TYR A 306 1.14 -6.46 -6.76
N MET A 307 0.69 -6.46 -7.99
CA MET A 307 -0.74 -6.53 -8.33
C MET A 307 -1.43 -7.81 -7.84
N VAL A 308 -0.69 -8.93 -7.72
CA VAL A 308 -1.23 -10.21 -7.23
C VAL A 308 -1.13 -10.38 -5.71
N LYS A 309 -0.60 -9.41 -4.98
CA LYS A 309 -0.59 -9.44 -3.51
C LYS A 309 -1.97 -9.11 -2.94
N ASP A 310 -2.14 -9.38 -1.65
CA ASP A 310 -3.39 -9.13 -0.92
C ASP A 310 -3.54 -7.63 -0.60
N TYR A 311 -4.04 -6.88 -1.57
CA TYR A 311 -4.47 -5.49 -1.40
C TYR A 311 -5.98 -5.37 -1.54
N ASP A 312 -6.58 -4.44 -0.81
CA ASP A 312 -7.98 -4.09 -0.97
C ASP A 312 -8.21 -3.11 -2.12
N TRP A 313 -7.30 -2.16 -2.29
CA TRP A 313 -7.36 -1.10 -3.27
C TRP A 313 -6.08 -1.02 -4.12
N LEU A 314 -6.22 -0.77 -5.41
CA LEU A 314 -5.13 -0.39 -6.31
C LEU A 314 -5.49 0.92 -7.01
N THR A 315 -4.64 1.93 -6.87
CA THR A 315 -4.59 3.07 -7.80
C THR A 315 -3.37 2.92 -8.70
N HIS A 316 -3.60 2.91 -10.02
CA HIS A 316 -2.53 2.95 -11.02
C HIS A 316 -2.56 4.28 -11.77
N LEU A 317 -1.44 4.98 -11.81
CA LEU A 317 -1.25 6.23 -12.54
C LEU A 317 -0.13 6.06 -13.57
N GLY A 318 -0.44 6.17 -14.85
CA GLY A 318 0.59 6.02 -15.88
C GLY A 318 0.06 5.96 -17.29
N HIS A 319 0.99 5.82 -18.23
CA HIS A 319 0.64 5.58 -19.61
C HIS A 319 0.09 4.17 -19.83
N GLY A 320 -0.70 4.00 -20.85
CA GLY A 320 -1.21 2.71 -21.28
C GLY A 320 -2.02 2.82 -22.56
N ASN A 321 -2.59 1.70 -22.92
CA ASN A 321 -3.55 1.57 -24.00
C ASN A 321 -4.53 0.44 -23.62
N GLU A 322 -5.48 0.15 -24.50
CA GLU A 322 -6.47 -0.90 -24.24
C GLU A 322 -5.86 -2.29 -23.94
N LYS A 323 -4.65 -2.58 -24.41
CA LYS A 323 -4.02 -3.90 -24.30
C LYS A 323 -2.99 -4.02 -23.17
N SER A 324 -2.38 -2.89 -22.76
CA SER A 324 -1.29 -2.90 -21.78
C SER A 324 -1.10 -1.58 -21.05
N PHE A 325 -0.53 -1.65 -19.85
CA PHE A 325 0.14 -0.53 -19.19
C PHE A 325 1.54 -0.31 -19.75
N ALA A 326 2.08 0.88 -19.53
CA ALA A 326 3.42 1.23 -20.00
C ALA A 326 4.56 0.39 -19.36
N ASP A 327 4.31 -0.18 -18.18
CA ASP A 327 5.22 -1.11 -17.49
C ASP A 327 5.25 -2.52 -18.12
N GLY A 328 4.40 -2.78 -19.13
CA GLY A 328 4.35 -4.03 -19.88
C GLY A 328 3.32 -5.05 -19.37
N VAL A 329 2.60 -4.79 -18.29
CA VAL A 329 1.45 -5.64 -17.89
C VAL A 329 0.40 -5.56 -18.98
N SER A 330 -0.05 -6.69 -19.47
CA SER A 330 -0.91 -6.81 -20.64
C SER A 330 -2.08 -7.77 -20.42
N VAL A 331 -3.05 -7.74 -21.33
CA VAL A 331 -4.18 -8.68 -21.33
C VAL A 331 -3.76 -10.15 -21.30
N ASN A 332 -2.58 -10.47 -21.83
CA ASN A 332 -2.06 -11.84 -21.89
C ASN A 332 -1.61 -12.36 -20.51
N ASP A 333 -1.31 -11.47 -19.57
CA ASP A 333 -0.90 -11.85 -18.21
C ASP A 333 -2.05 -12.44 -17.39
N PHE A 334 -3.28 -12.27 -17.87
CA PHE A 334 -4.49 -12.78 -17.24
C PHE A 334 -4.97 -14.09 -17.86
N GLU A 335 -4.19 -14.75 -18.73
CA GLU A 335 -4.55 -16.01 -19.38
C GLU A 335 -3.98 -17.23 -18.65
N PRO A 336 -4.78 -18.30 -18.43
CA PRO A 336 -6.24 -18.36 -18.62
C PRO A 336 -7.01 -17.60 -17.55
N SER A 337 -6.41 -17.40 -16.38
CA SER A 337 -6.90 -16.60 -15.26
C SER A 337 -5.79 -16.36 -14.24
N ILE A 338 -5.93 -15.31 -13.46
CA ILE A 338 -5.05 -14.98 -12.33
C ILE A 338 -5.78 -15.26 -11.02
N GLU A 339 -5.09 -15.78 -10.01
CA GLU A 339 -5.76 -16.22 -8.77
C GLU A 339 -6.36 -15.03 -8.01
N SER A 340 -5.63 -13.94 -7.86
CA SER A 340 -6.07 -12.78 -7.08
C SER A 340 -5.54 -11.48 -7.65
N VAL A 341 -6.34 -10.43 -7.57
CA VAL A 341 -5.98 -9.03 -7.79
C VAL A 341 -6.63 -8.20 -6.69
N PRO A 342 -6.26 -6.91 -6.52
CA PRO A 342 -6.97 -6.03 -5.59
C PRO A 342 -8.48 -5.99 -5.86
N TYR A 343 -9.28 -5.81 -4.81
CA TYR A 343 -10.74 -5.81 -4.94
C TYR A 343 -11.27 -4.60 -5.71
N LEU A 344 -10.74 -3.43 -5.41
CA LEU A 344 -11.14 -2.15 -5.99
C LEU A 344 -9.98 -1.58 -6.79
N LEU A 345 -10.28 -1.09 -7.97
CA LEU A 345 -9.29 -0.63 -8.95
C LEU A 345 -9.62 0.78 -9.40
N ASP A 346 -8.68 1.71 -9.25
CA ASP A 346 -8.71 3.05 -9.83
C ASP A 346 -7.58 3.16 -10.85
N LEU A 347 -7.91 2.94 -12.12
CA LEU A 347 -6.94 2.77 -13.19
C LEU A 347 -6.88 4.03 -14.07
N PHE A 348 -5.96 4.91 -13.71
CA PHE A 348 -5.74 6.17 -14.41
C PHE A 348 -4.73 6.02 -15.56
N SER A 349 -5.20 5.45 -16.67
CA SER A 349 -4.40 5.18 -17.87
C SER A 349 -5.26 5.21 -19.13
N CYS A 350 -4.66 5.55 -20.29
CA CYS A 350 -5.39 5.72 -21.55
C CYS A 350 -6.08 4.42 -22.00
N ASN A 351 -7.34 4.49 -22.40
CA ASN A 351 -8.12 3.40 -23.01
C ASN A 351 -8.22 2.09 -22.20
N ILE A 352 -7.79 2.07 -20.96
CA ILE A 352 -7.77 0.86 -20.12
C ILE A 352 -9.16 0.24 -19.96
N GLY A 353 -10.20 1.08 -19.93
CA GLY A 353 -11.60 0.68 -19.82
C GLY A 353 -12.36 0.69 -21.17
N ARG A 354 -11.69 0.84 -22.32
CA ARG A 354 -12.37 0.94 -23.64
C ARG A 354 -13.02 -0.39 -24.02
N TYR A 355 -14.25 -0.59 -23.60
CA TYR A 355 -15.01 -1.81 -23.84
C TYR A 355 -15.69 -1.90 -25.23
N SER A 356 -15.67 -0.80 -26.03
CA SER A 356 -16.25 -0.75 -27.37
C SER A 356 -15.25 -0.19 -28.37
N THR A 357 -15.37 -0.62 -29.63
CA THR A 357 -14.61 0.02 -30.72
C THR A 357 -15.13 1.44 -30.99
N PRO A 358 -14.30 2.33 -31.56
CA PRO A 358 -14.74 3.71 -31.90
C PRO A 358 -15.98 3.75 -32.80
N GLU A 359 -16.12 2.80 -33.72
CA GLU A 359 -17.28 2.68 -34.59
C GLU A 359 -18.55 2.25 -33.83
N GLY A 360 -18.43 1.78 -32.60
CA GLY A 360 -19.54 1.35 -31.78
C GLY A 360 -20.21 0.04 -32.24
N LEU A 361 -19.54 -0.75 -33.08
CA LEU A 361 -20.07 -1.96 -33.70
C LEU A 361 -19.45 -3.25 -33.21
N SER A 362 -18.54 -3.19 -32.23
CA SER A 362 -18.00 -4.38 -31.59
C SER A 362 -17.44 -4.05 -30.20
N TYR A 363 -17.04 -5.08 -29.43
CA TYR A 363 -16.45 -4.95 -28.11
C TYR A 363 -14.96 -5.26 -28.14
N ASP A 364 -14.17 -4.48 -27.38
CA ASP A 364 -12.75 -4.69 -27.24
C ASP A 364 -12.43 -5.46 -25.95
N ARG A 365 -11.43 -6.30 -26.03
CA ARG A 365 -10.77 -6.88 -24.86
C ARG A 365 -9.74 -5.89 -24.35
N THR A 366 -9.81 -5.54 -23.07
CA THR A 366 -8.89 -4.58 -22.46
C THR A 366 -8.27 -5.12 -21.19
N VAL A 367 -7.12 -4.59 -20.80
CA VAL A 367 -6.46 -5.02 -19.56
C VAL A 367 -7.33 -4.71 -18.34
N GLY A 368 -8.10 -3.62 -18.34
CA GLY A 368 -9.06 -3.31 -17.28
C GLY A 368 -10.17 -4.36 -17.17
N MET A 369 -10.76 -4.79 -18.31
CA MET A 369 -11.76 -5.86 -18.30
C MET A 369 -11.17 -7.19 -17.85
N ALA A 370 -9.89 -7.48 -18.16
CA ALA A 370 -9.22 -8.67 -17.70
C ALA A 370 -9.12 -8.72 -16.15
N PHE A 371 -8.85 -7.59 -15.49
CA PHE A 371 -8.93 -7.52 -14.02
C PHE A 371 -10.29 -7.91 -13.47
N LEU A 372 -11.38 -7.44 -14.10
CA LEU A 372 -12.75 -7.75 -13.65
C LEU A 372 -13.12 -9.22 -13.88
N PHE A 373 -12.79 -9.78 -15.04
CA PHE A 373 -13.36 -11.06 -15.47
C PHE A 373 -12.41 -12.24 -15.37
N ARG A 374 -11.08 -12.03 -15.45
CA ARG A 374 -10.08 -13.11 -15.43
C ARG A 374 -9.48 -13.35 -14.06
N SER A 375 -9.70 -12.48 -13.08
CA SER A 375 -9.34 -12.74 -11.69
C SER A 375 -10.33 -13.70 -11.04
N LEU A 376 -9.81 -14.69 -10.26
CA LEU A 376 -10.66 -15.58 -9.48
C LEU A 376 -11.11 -14.94 -8.17
N LYS A 377 -10.29 -14.02 -7.61
CA LYS A 377 -10.61 -13.22 -6.42
C LYS A 377 -10.24 -11.76 -6.68
N GLY A 378 -10.95 -10.85 -6.05
CA GLY A 378 -10.77 -9.41 -6.30
C GLY A 378 -11.27 -8.99 -7.69
N GLY A 379 -10.88 -7.80 -8.14
CA GLY A 379 -11.37 -7.25 -9.41
C GLY A 379 -12.89 -7.18 -9.44
N VAL A 380 -13.50 -6.65 -8.40
CA VAL A 380 -14.97 -6.57 -8.28
C VAL A 380 -15.49 -5.29 -8.86
N SER A 381 -14.75 -4.19 -8.65
CA SER A 381 -15.09 -2.85 -9.13
C SER A 381 -13.88 -2.13 -9.70
N MET A 382 -14.12 -1.27 -10.67
CA MET A 382 -13.06 -0.54 -11.33
C MET A 382 -13.57 0.83 -11.80
N ILE A 383 -12.74 1.86 -11.63
CA ILE A 383 -12.86 3.13 -12.38
C ILE A 383 -11.76 3.12 -13.43
N ALA A 384 -12.13 3.37 -14.70
CA ALA A 384 -11.15 3.37 -15.78
C ALA A 384 -11.60 4.25 -16.93
N SER A 385 -10.67 4.67 -17.80
CA SER A 385 -10.96 5.52 -18.95
C SER A 385 -11.28 4.72 -20.20
N THR A 386 -12.34 5.13 -20.89
CA THR A 386 -12.76 4.59 -22.20
C THR A 386 -12.07 5.26 -23.37
N LYS A 387 -11.19 6.24 -23.14
CA LYS A 387 -10.54 7.08 -24.16
C LYS A 387 -9.08 7.33 -23.86
N MET A 388 -8.37 7.94 -24.81
CA MET A 388 -7.05 8.52 -24.54
C MET A 388 -7.21 9.69 -23.58
N GLY A 389 -6.44 9.67 -22.49
CA GLY A 389 -6.39 10.73 -21.52
C GLY A 389 -5.14 11.60 -21.68
N GLY A 390 -5.21 12.79 -21.16
CA GLY A 390 -4.09 13.73 -21.07
C GLY A 390 -4.37 14.73 -19.97
N GLY A 391 -3.37 15.08 -19.16
CA GLY A 391 -3.48 16.09 -18.12
C GLY A 391 -3.94 15.56 -16.75
N TYR A 392 -3.08 15.73 -15.78
CA TYR A 392 -3.21 15.23 -14.42
C TYR A 392 -3.66 16.31 -13.44
N GLN A 393 -4.71 17.02 -13.75
CA GLN A 393 -5.18 18.04 -12.80
C GLN A 393 -6.28 17.49 -11.88
N ALA A 394 -6.01 16.38 -11.24
CA ALA A 394 -6.88 15.85 -10.22
C ALA A 394 -6.69 16.60 -8.91
N VAL A 395 -7.40 17.69 -8.72
CA VAL A 395 -7.42 18.48 -7.47
C VAL A 395 -8.24 17.75 -6.40
N ASP A 396 -9.11 16.82 -6.80
CA ASP A 396 -9.90 16.00 -5.91
C ASP A 396 -9.92 14.56 -6.41
N THR A 397 -9.77 13.63 -5.51
CA THR A 397 -9.69 12.22 -5.83
C THR A 397 -10.97 11.50 -5.44
N LEU A 398 -11.30 10.43 -6.15
CA LEU A 398 -12.39 9.54 -5.77
C LEU A 398 -12.18 8.98 -4.35
N ASP A 399 -10.94 8.69 -4.01
CA ASP A 399 -10.52 8.13 -2.72
C ASP A 399 -11.10 8.93 -1.54
N LYS A 400 -11.09 10.25 -1.62
CA LYS A 400 -11.65 11.14 -0.61
C LYS A 400 -13.14 10.87 -0.37
N HIS A 401 -13.91 10.62 -1.42
CA HIS A 401 -15.36 10.39 -1.33
C HIS A 401 -15.71 8.98 -0.85
N MET A 402 -14.79 8.01 -0.99
CA MET A 402 -14.99 6.63 -0.54
C MET A 402 -15.02 6.46 0.97
N ARG A 403 -14.50 7.41 1.74
CA ARG A 403 -14.43 7.30 3.22
C ARG A 403 -15.78 7.11 3.91
N THR A 404 -16.82 7.65 3.33
CA THR A 404 -18.18 7.68 3.96
C THR A 404 -19.27 7.17 3.04
N ASN A 405 -18.91 6.67 1.84
CA ASN A 405 -19.87 6.26 0.83
C ASN A 405 -19.46 4.90 0.25
N PHE A 406 -20.41 4.19 -0.32
CA PHE A 406 -20.08 3.13 -1.27
C PHE A 406 -19.70 3.74 -2.63
N LEU A 407 -19.08 2.94 -3.49
CA LEU A 407 -18.40 3.40 -4.69
C LEU A 407 -19.31 4.21 -5.65
N GLY A 408 -20.54 3.78 -5.87
CA GLY A 408 -21.49 4.51 -6.74
C GLY A 408 -21.79 5.93 -6.27
N ASP A 409 -22.12 6.09 -4.97
CA ASP A 409 -22.35 7.42 -4.39
C ASP A 409 -21.07 8.27 -4.35
N ALA A 410 -19.92 7.66 -4.10
CA ALA A 410 -18.63 8.34 -4.16
C ALA A 410 -18.33 8.83 -5.57
N TYR A 411 -18.64 8.01 -6.58
CA TYR A 411 -18.42 8.34 -7.99
C TYR A 411 -19.29 9.52 -8.46
N VAL A 412 -20.58 9.55 -8.11
CA VAL A 412 -21.46 10.71 -8.40
C VAL A 412 -20.95 11.97 -7.71
N LYS A 413 -20.59 11.90 -6.43
CA LYS A 413 -20.05 13.05 -5.70
C LYS A 413 -18.74 13.55 -6.31
N TRP A 414 -17.86 12.65 -6.71
CA TRP A 414 -16.64 13.00 -7.42
C TRP A 414 -16.95 13.66 -8.76
N ALA A 415 -17.85 13.09 -9.56
CA ALA A 415 -18.22 13.61 -10.88
C ALA A 415 -18.82 15.04 -10.77
N ASN A 416 -19.75 15.24 -9.84
CA ASN A 416 -20.37 16.55 -9.60
C ASN A 416 -19.35 17.59 -9.08
N TYR A 417 -18.46 17.20 -8.16
CA TYR A 417 -17.40 18.09 -7.69
C TYR A 417 -16.45 18.48 -8.82
N ARG A 418 -16.11 17.54 -9.70
CA ARG A 418 -15.26 17.80 -10.87
C ARG A 418 -15.87 18.79 -11.84
N SER A 419 -17.17 18.68 -12.11
CA SER A 419 -17.86 19.63 -12.98
C SER A 419 -17.71 21.06 -12.45
N LEU A 420 -17.90 21.29 -11.14
CA LEU A 420 -17.73 22.59 -10.50
C LEU A 420 -16.30 23.13 -10.55
N VAL A 421 -15.28 22.27 -10.39
CA VAL A 421 -13.87 22.69 -10.48
C VAL A 421 -13.52 23.13 -11.89
N PHE A 422 -14.07 22.48 -12.89
CA PHE A 422 -13.81 22.80 -14.28
C PHE A 422 -14.40 24.16 -14.71
N GLU A 423 -15.46 24.65 -14.09
CA GLU A 423 -15.96 26.00 -14.31
C GLU A 423 -14.89 27.08 -14.09
N SER A 424 -13.94 26.85 -13.16
CA SER A 424 -12.87 27.81 -12.86
C SER A 424 -11.73 27.82 -13.89
N TYR A 425 -11.62 26.80 -14.75
CA TYR A 425 -10.53 26.61 -15.71
C TYR A 425 -10.98 26.81 -17.17
N LYS A 426 -11.48 28.01 -17.52
CA LYS A 426 -12.01 28.37 -18.86
C LYS A 426 -11.14 28.06 -20.09
N ASN A 427 -9.92 27.53 -19.90
CA ASN A 427 -8.99 27.22 -20.99
C ASN A 427 -8.41 25.80 -20.93
N ALA A 428 -8.94 24.89 -20.12
CA ALA A 428 -8.31 23.59 -19.94
C ALA A 428 -8.68 22.63 -21.08
N LYS A 429 -7.78 22.49 -22.03
CA LYS A 429 -7.73 21.48 -23.08
C LYS A 429 -8.00 20.06 -22.57
N ASP A 430 -7.67 19.81 -21.29
CA ASP A 430 -7.62 18.50 -20.68
C ASP A 430 -8.94 18.04 -20.04
N ILE A 431 -9.89 18.96 -19.83
CA ILE A 431 -11.20 18.68 -19.23
C ILE A 431 -11.98 17.66 -20.06
N TYR A 432 -12.10 17.94 -21.37
CA TYR A 432 -12.80 17.05 -22.28
C TYR A 432 -12.07 15.73 -22.49
N THR A 433 -10.75 15.72 -22.26
CA THR A 433 -9.95 14.57 -22.59
C THR A 433 -9.99 13.49 -21.52
N TRP A 434 -10.11 13.81 -20.24
CA TRP A 434 -10.09 12.76 -19.21
C TRP A 434 -11.45 12.49 -18.57
N TYR A 435 -12.12 13.53 -18.13
CA TYR A 435 -13.34 13.45 -17.35
C TYR A 435 -14.46 12.63 -18.02
N TYR A 436 -14.82 12.97 -19.26
CA TYR A 436 -15.89 12.28 -19.99
C TYR A 436 -15.58 10.84 -20.41
N GLY A 437 -14.32 10.43 -20.34
CA GLY A 437 -13.93 9.04 -20.57
C GLY A 437 -13.97 8.17 -19.30
N THR A 438 -14.08 8.78 -18.14
CA THR A 438 -14.09 8.02 -16.87
C THR A 438 -15.39 7.26 -16.73
N THR A 439 -15.30 5.96 -16.47
CA THR A 439 -16.44 5.06 -16.36
C THR A 439 -16.29 4.15 -15.14
N LEU A 440 -17.39 3.97 -14.42
CA LEU A 440 -17.51 3.01 -13.34
C LEU A 440 -17.88 1.62 -13.91
N PHE A 441 -17.07 0.65 -13.59
CA PHE A 441 -17.29 -0.76 -13.95
C PHE A 441 -17.45 -1.62 -12.71
N GLY A 442 -18.28 -2.65 -12.80
CA GLY A 442 -18.42 -3.64 -11.76
C GLY A 442 -19.43 -3.25 -10.69
N ASP A 443 -19.13 -3.57 -9.44
CA ASP A 443 -20.05 -3.40 -8.31
C ASP A 443 -20.03 -1.96 -7.75
N PRO A 444 -21.12 -1.20 -7.94
CA PRO A 444 -21.20 0.16 -7.40
C PRO A 444 -21.41 0.20 -5.87
N PHE A 445 -21.82 -0.91 -5.24
CA PHE A 445 -22.03 -0.99 -3.79
C PHE A 445 -20.75 -1.36 -3.01
N ALA A 446 -19.63 -1.48 -3.71
CA ALA A 446 -18.35 -1.73 -3.07
C ALA A 446 -18.01 -0.65 -2.03
N THR A 447 -17.56 -1.07 -0.84
CA THR A 447 -17.16 -0.19 0.25
C THR A 447 -15.75 -0.50 0.70
N ILE A 448 -15.10 0.46 1.35
CA ILE A 448 -13.84 0.25 2.06
C ILE A 448 -14.17 -0.41 3.40
N LYS A 449 -13.64 -1.61 3.63
CA LYS A 449 -13.79 -2.33 4.91
C LYS A 449 -12.47 -2.31 5.68
N THR A 450 -12.02 -1.12 6.07
CA THR A 450 -10.81 -0.98 6.85
C THR A 450 -11.07 -1.18 8.34
N ASN A 451 -10.12 -1.80 9.03
CA ASN A 451 -10.19 -2.03 10.47
C ASN A 451 -9.27 -1.06 11.21
N ARG A 452 -9.33 0.22 10.81
CA ARG A 452 -8.39 1.26 11.23
C ARG A 452 -8.32 1.49 12.75
N ASP A 453 -9.40 1.16 13.46
CA ASP A 453 -9.45 1.29 14.93
C ASP A 453 -8.78 0.12 15.66
N ASN A 454 -8.65 -1.04 15.01
CA ASN A 454 -8.00 -2.24 15.54
C ASN A 454 -6.58 -2.40 14.97
N VAL A 455 -5.77 -1.36 15.06
CA VAL A 455 -4.42 -1.34 14.51
C VAL A 455 -3.53 -2.31 15.26
N LYS A 456 -3.07 -3.35 14.56
CA LYS A 456 -2.05 -4.25 15.07
C LYS A 456 -0.70 -3.55 15.07
N GLN A 457 -0.06 -3.46 16.22
CA GLN A 457 1.28 -2.87 16.31
C GLN A 457 2.31 -3.74 15.58
N ASP A 458 3.22 -3.10 14.87
CA ASP A 458 4.32 -3.79 14.21
C ASP A 458 5.38 -4.20 15.25
N SER A 459 5.94 -5.37 15.03
CA SER A 459 7.10 -5.80 15.80
C SER A 459 8.37 -5.25 15.16
N MET A 460 9.30 -4.79 15.97
CA MET A 460 10.61 -4.36 15.50
C MET A 460 11.38 -5.51 14.85
N PRO A 461 12.03 -5.30 13.68
CA PRO A 461 13.02 -6.25 13.21
C PRO A 461 14.16 -6.37 14.24
N ASN A 462 14.67 -7.57 14.43
CA ASN A 462 15.72 -7.82 15.42
C ASN A 462 17.10 -7.29 15.01
N ASN A 463 17.28 -6.87 13.76
CA ASN A 463 18.54 -6.46 13.17
C ASN A 463 18.60 -4.95 12.84
N ILE A 464 18.19 -4.11 13.78
CA ILE A 464 18.37 -2.66 13.67
C ILE A 464 19.81 -2.32 14.06
N ALA A 465 20.60 -1.92 13.10
CA ALA A 465 22.00 -1.52 13.32
C ALA A 465 22.14 -0.02 13.63
N LEU A 466 21.32 0.80 12.99
CA LEU A 466 21.41 2.25 13.07
C LEU A 466 20.09 2.81 13.57
N HIS A 467 20.14 3.55 14.65
CA HIS A 467 18.97 4.13 15.28
C HIS A 467 19.19 5.60 15.59
N ALA A 468 18.46 6.48 14.91
CA ALA A 468 18.44 7.90 15.20
C ALA A 468 17.16 8.29 15.94
N LEU A 469 17.29 9.13 16.97
CA LEU A 469 16.17 9.68 17.72
C LEU A 469 15.50 10.85 17.02
N HIS A 470 16.29 11.64 16.32
CA HIS A 470 15.84 12.85 15.64
C HIS A 470 15.93 12.70 14.14
N ASP A 471 17.14 12.54 13.60
CA ASP A 471 17.36 12.44 12.17
C ASP A 471 18.58 11.58 11.85
N PHE A 472 18.62 10.99 10.67
CA PHE A 472 19.85 10.39 10.16
C PHE A 472 20.16 10.82 8.72
N ASN A 473 21.46 10.76 8.40
CA ASN A 473 21.98 11.01 7.09
C ASN A 473 23.00 9.91 6.75
N ILE A 474 22.68 9.05 5.79
CA ILE A 474 23.48 7.89 5.45
C ILE A 474 23.97 8.03 4.02
N SER A 475 25.31 8.09 3.84
CA SER A 475 26.00 8.01 2.55
C SER A 475 26.93 6.81 2.46
N GLY A 476 27.13 6.09 3.56
CA GLY A 476 27.93 4.88 3.66
C GLY A 476 27.13 3.58 3.54
N ILE A 477 27.78 2.46 3.85
CA ILE A 477 27.22 1.11 3.71
C ILE A 477 26.98 0.50 5.09
N CYS A 478 25.83 -0.17 5.28
CA CYS A 478 25.54 -0.92 6.49
C CYS A 478 25.26 -2.40 6.15
N ILE A 479 26.11 -3.30 6.64
CA ILE A 479 26.15 -4.72 6.32
C ILE A 479 25.64 -5.54 7.53
N ASP A 480 24.76 -6.51 7.27
CA ASP A 480 24.35 -7.54 8.21
C ASP A 480 24.69 -8.92 7.63
N GLU A 481 25.86 -9.44 7.97
CA GLU A 481 26.35 -10.73 7.46
C GLU A 481 25.45 -11.91 7.84
N ALA A 482 24.64 -11.79 8.90
CA ALA A 482 23.67 -12.82 9.28
C ALA A 482 22.52 -12.97 8.26
N GLN A 483 22.32 -11.99 7.37
CA GLN A 483 21.33 -12.04 6.26
C GLN A 483 21.89 -12.62 4.98
N GLY A 484 23.16 -13.05 4.94
CA GLY A 484 23.85 -13.61 3.78
C GLY A 484 24.84 -12.64 3.15
N ALA A 485 25.47 -13.06 2.05
CA ALA A 485 26.56 -12.31 1.39
C ALA A 485 26.17 -10.90 0.89
N ASP A 486 24.89 -10.68 0.61
CA ASP A 486 24.31 -9.39 0.17
C ASP A 486 23.38 -8.80 1.23
N GLY A 487 23.51 -9.22 2.49
CA GLY A 487 22.69 -8.76 3.60
C GLY A 487 23.03 -7.34 4.03
N PHE A 488 22.04 -6.45 4.05
CA PHE A 488 22.18 -5.09 4.57
C PHE A 488 21.33 -4.90 5.81
N CYS A 489 21.82 -4.09 6.75
CA CYS A 489 21.15 -3.88 8.02
C CYS A 489 20.02 -2.83 7.91
N ASN A 490 19.00 -3.00 8.73
CA ASN A 490 17.89 -2.09 8.83
C ASN A 490 18.24 -0.85 9.66
N VAL A 491 17.61 0.26 9.32
CA VAL A 491 17.82 1.55 9.97
C VAL A 491 16.48 2.14 10.42
N ILE A 492 16.50 2.89 11.52
CA ILE A 492 15.29 3.46 12.10
C ILE A 492 15.50 4.92 12.50
N CYS A 493 14.51 5.76 12.19
CA CYS A 493 14.39 7.13 12.69
C CYS A 493 13.12 7.29 13.52
N GLY A 494 13.27 7.65 14.80
CA GLY A 494 12.19 7.75 15.76
C GLY A 494 11.50 9.12 15.86
N SER A 495 11.98 10.14 15.15
CA SER A 495 11.43 11.50 15.28
C SER A 495 10.17 11.74 14.48
N THR A 496 9.24 12.48 15.08
CA THR A 496 8.09 13.08 14.40
C THR A 496 8.23 14.60 14.23
N GLU A 497 9.32 15.17 14.72
CA GLU A 497 9.50 16.63 14.73
C GLU A 497 10.06 17.14 13.41
N ALA A 498 10.85 16.33 12.71
CA ALA A 498 11.43 16.68 11.42
C ALA A 498 10.53 16.23 10.27
N ASN A 499 10.33 17.08 9.26
CA ASN A 499 9.63 16.72 8.02
C ASN A 499 10.36 15.58 7.32
N TYR A 500 11.71 15.64 7.31
CA TYR A 500 12.57 14.53 6.84
C TYR A 500 13.39 14.04 8.02
N CYS A 501 13.02 12.90 8.57
CA CYS A 501 13.83 12.30 9.64
C CYS A 501 14.87 11.32 9.10
N ALA A 502 14.75 10.89 7.86
CA ALA A 502 15.63 9.90 7.26
C ALA A 502 16.16 10.41 5.91
N GLY A 503 17.46 10.49 5.76
CA GLY A 503 18.16 10.83 4.52
C GLY A 503 19.10 9.70 4.08
N ILE A 504 18.92 9.19 2.85
CA ILE A 504 19.76 8.16 2.24
C ILE A 504 20.35 8.75 0.96
N HIS A 505 21.67 8.87 0.87
CA HIS A 505 22.35 9.64 -0.16
C HIS A 505 23.54 8.93 -0.79
N GLY A 506 23.86 9.31 -2.02
CA GLY A 506 25.11 8.97 -2.69
C GLY A 506 25.36 7.49 -2.85
N SER A 507 26.44 6.97 -2.31
CA SER A 507 26.86 5.56 -2.39
C SER A 507 26.25 4.67 -1.30
N ALA A 508 25.27 5.18 -0.53
CA ALA A 508 24.65 4.45 0.57
C ALA A 508 24.05 3.12 0.08
N ARG A 509 24.23 2.08 0.91
CA ARG A 509 23.56 0.78 0.75
C ARG A 509 23.08 0.31 2.11
N ILE A 510 21.79 0.14 2.25
CA ILE A 510 21.14 -0.28 3.49
C ILE A 510 20.03 -1.29 3.19
N GLY A 511 19.54 -1.92 4.24
CA GLY A 511 18.36 -2.77 4.21
C GLY A 511 17.07 -1.96 4.16
N SER A 512 16.14 -2.21 5.08
CA SER A 512 14.89 -1.46 5.16
C SER A 512 15.04 -0.20 6.02
N VAL A 513 14.27 0.83 5.69
CA VAL A 513 14.15 2.08 6.44
C VAL A 513 12.83 2.11 7.18
N TYR A 514 12.87 2.46 8.46
CA TYR A 514 11.69 2.68 9.30
C TYR A 514 11.73 4.13 9.80
N ALA A 515 10.83 4.97 9.33
CA ALA A 515 10.82 6.38 9.64
C ALA A 515 9.48 6.83 10.24
N LYS A 516 9.51 7.57 11.35
CA LYS A 516 8.32 8.26 11.88
C LYS A 516 8.03 9.58 11.18
N GLY A 517 9.02 10.22 10.60
CA GLY A 517 8.89 11.42 9.78
C GLY A 517 9.03 11.14 8.30
N GLY A 518 9.39 12.17 7.54
CA GLY A 518 9.62 12.06 6.11
C GLY A 518 10.91 11.32 5.74
N LEU A 519 11.09 11.05 4.47
CA LEU A 519 12.22 10.33 3.91
C LEU A 519 12.76 11.05 2.67
N VAL A 520 14.07 11.26 2.64
CA VAL A 520 14.80 11.61 1.41
C VAL A 520 15.53 10.36 0.94
N LEU A 521 15.22 9.89 -0.26
CA LEU A 521 15.81 8.70 -0.86
C LEU A 521 16.43 9.04 -2.21
N ASN A 522 17.75 9.05 -2.29
CA ASN A 522 18.52 9.26 -3.51
C ASN A 522 19.69 8.28 -3.65
N ALA A 523 19.52 7.08 -3.10
CA ALA A 523 20.46 5.99 -3.15
C ALA A 523 19.72 4.64 -3.12
N GLU A 524 20.48 3.54 -3.18
CA GLU A 524 19.92 2.18 -3.21
C GLU A 524 19.50 1.66 -1.85
N ILE A 525 18.25 1.15 -1.75
CA ILE A 525 17.78 0.33 -0.63
C ILE A 525 17.69 -1.12 -1.11
N LYS A 526 18.63 -1.97 -0.69
CA LYS A 526 18.71 -3.37 -1.16
C LYS A 526 17.65 -4.28 -0.56
N ALA A 527 17.23 -4.07 0.67
CA ALA A 527 16.43 -5.08 1.32
C ALA A 527 14.96 -4.79 1.04
N GLN A 528 14.13 -4.45 0.92
CA GLN A 528 12.71 -4.70 0.71
C GLN A 528 11.83 -3.46 0.76
N LYS A 529 11.97 -2.57 1.75
CA LYS A 529 11.01 -1.50 1.88
C LYS A 529 11.46 -0.31 2.74
N ALA A 530 10.91 0.86 2.42
CA ALA A 530 10.88 2.00 3.30
C ALA A 530 9.48 2.17 3.88
N LEU A 531 9.36 2.19 5.21
CA LEU A 531 8.10 2.36 5.93
C LEU A 531 8.08 3.72 6.60
N ILE A 532 7.09 4.54 6.27
CA ILE A 532 6.87 5.86 6.84
C ILE A 532 5.64 5.78 7.75
N TYR A 533 5.84 5.90 9.05
CA TYR A 533 4.78 5.80 10.07
C TYR A 533 4.16 7.16 10.37
N ARG A 534 3.71 7.82 9.34
CA ARG A 534 3.07 9.13 9.44
C ARG A 534 2.13 9.34 8.28
N ASP A 535 1.06 10.11 8.47
CA ASP A 535 0.19 10.51 7.36
C ASP A 535 1.00 11.35 6.36
N TYR A 536 0.69 11.24 5.08
CA TYR A 536 1.43 11.93 4.02
C TYR A 536 1.43 13.46 4.19
N GLU A 537 0.35 14.04 4.72
CA GLU A 537 0.26 15.49 5.02
C GLU A 537 1.34 15.96 6.01
N ASP A 538 1.79 15.06 6.87
CA ASP A 538 2.74 15.34 7.95
C ASP A 538 4.15 14.83 7.65
N ALA A 539 4.36 14.08 6.58
CA ALA A 539 5.63 13.49 6.22
C ALA A 539 5.99 13.82 4.77
N GLU A 540 7.13 14.40 4.55
CA GLU A 540 7.64 14.70 3.22
C GLU A 540 8.41 13.49 2.67
N LEU A 541 8.21 13.16 1.40
CA LEU A 541 8.92 12.12 0.68
C LEU A 541 9.59 12.73 -0.55
N PHE A 542 10.90 12.59 -0.62
CA PHE A 542 11.69 12.93 -1.79
C PHE A 542 12.43 11.68 -2.28
N ILE A 543 12.17 11.27 -3.52
CA ILE A 543 12.84 10.15 -4.17
C ILE A 543 13.48 10.66 -5.45
N SER A 544 14.81 10.51 -5.58
CA SER A 544 15.51 10.88 -6.81
C SER A 544 15.34 9.82 -7.90
N ALA A 545 15.61 10.19 -9.16
CA ALA A 545 15.59 9.27 -10.28
C ALA A 545 16.65 8.15 -10.17
N GLU A 546 17.71 8.39 -9.40
CA GLU A 546 18.82 7.45 -9.20
C GLU A 546 18.57 6.47 -8.05
N ALA A 547 17.50 6.66 -7.27
CA ALA A 547 17.19 5.77 -6.17
C ALA A 547 16.68 4.41 -6.67
N ASP A 548 17.28 3.35 -6.17
CA ASP A 548 16.83 1.97 -6.37
C ASP A 548 16.22 1.42 -5.07
N TYR A 549 14.93 1.03 -5.13
CA TYR A 549 14.18 0.54 -3.99
C TYR A 549 13.03 -0.36 -4.48
N ASN A 550 12.57 -1.28 -3.64
CA ASN A 550 11.45 -2.14 -4.00
C ASN A 550 10.11 -1.41 -3.85
N TYR A 551 9.86 -0.82 -2.69
CA TYR A 551 8.71 0.05 -2.50
C TYR A 551 8.84 0.94 -1.26
N VAL A 552 8.03 2.00 -1.22
CA VAL A 552 7.80 2.86 -0.05
C VAL A 552 6.36 2.69 0.39
N ALA A 553 6.12 2.54 1.68
CA ALA A 553 4.78 2.44 2.24
C ALA A 553 4.55 3.51 3.31
N TYR A 554 3.41 4.18 3.21
CA TYR A 554 2.87 5.00 4.29
C TYR A 554 2.06 4.11 5.21
N VAL A 555 2.42 4.10 6.48
CA VAL A 555 1.85 3.20 7.48
C VAL A 555 1.17 4.03 8.54
N ASN A 556 -0.05 3.63 8.93
CA ASN A 556 -0.77 4.32 10.00
C ASN A 556 0.15 4.49 11.22
N PRO A 557 0.37 5.72 11.71
CA PRO A 557 1.29 6.00 12.82
C PRO A 557 0.93 5.27 14.11
N LYS A 558 -0.33 4.87 14.30
CA LYS A 558 -0.76 4.03 15.43
C LYS A 558 -0.13 2.62 15.42
N ARG A 559 0.38 2.15 14.27
CA ARG A 559 1.10 0.88 14.17
C ARG A 559 2.53 0.95 14.70
N TRP A 560 3.07 2.14 14.92
CA TRP A 560 4.38 2.29 15.49
C TRP A 560 4.40 1.74 16.91
N ASN A 561 5.20 0.71 17.14
CA ASN A 561 5.33 0.12 18.46
C ASN A 561 6.05 1.09 19.42
N LYS A 562 5.48 1.36 20.60
CA LYS A 562 6.07 2.23 21.61
C LYS A 562 7.46 1.76 22.08
N THR A 563 7.79 0.49 21.93
CA THR A 563 9.14 -0.04 22.22
C THR A 563 10.22 0.57 21.32
N PHE A 564 9.87 1.12 20.16
CA PHE A 564 10.81 1.90 19.34
C PHE A 564 11.27 3.20 20.02
N ASP A 565 10.48 3.72 20.94
CA ASP A 565 10.80 4.93 21.70
C ASP A 565 11.50 4.60 23.05
N ALA A 566 11.55 3.32 23.41
CA ALA A 566 12.18 2.88 24.65
C ALA A 566 13.70 2.75 24.47
N PHE A 567 14.39 3.87 24.61
CA PHE A 567 15.83 3.85 24.81
C PHE A 567 16.15 3.44 26.24
N ASP A 568 17.26 2.76 26.42
CA ASP A 568 17.80 2.53 27.74
C ASP A 568 17.84 3.85 28.50
N THR A 569 17.05 3.99 29.54
CA THR A 569 17.10 5.15 30.43
C THR A 569 18.54 5.25 30.94
N LEU A 570 19.22 6.33 30.57
CA LEU A 570 20.58 6.54 31.04
C LEU A 570 20.61 6.55 32.58
N GLN A 571 21.41 5.69 33.16
CA GLN A 571 21.63 5.67 34.58
C GLN A 571 22.22 6.99 35.05
N THR A 572 22.04 7.34 36.34
CA THR A 572 22.64 8.59 36.86
C THR A 572 24.16 8.47 36.85
N PHE A 573 24.82 9.37 36.13
CA PHE A 573 26.27 9.41 36.06
C PHE A 573 26.88 9.81 37.41
N PRO A 574 27.94 9.16 37.90
CA PRO A 574 28.50 9.41 39.22
C PRO A 574 29.47 10.63 39.24
N GLU A 575 28.94 11.84 38.98
CA GLU A 575 29.72 13.06 38.80
C GLU A 575 30.71 13.41 39.91
N ASN A 576 30.34 13.15 41.17
CA ASN A 576 31.15 13.48 42.33
C ASN A 576 32.33 12.49 42.59
N LYS A 577 32.47 11.45 41.79
CA LYS A 577 33.51 10.44 41.93
C LYS A 577 34.62 10.54 40.88
N CYS A 578 34.51 11.44 39.93
CA CYS A 578 35.47 11.58 38.82
C CYS A 578 36.52 12.64 39.14
N ILE A 579 37.57 12.32 39.83
CA ILE A 579 38.58 13.28 40.37
C ILE A 579 39.90 13.19 39.61
N GLU A 580 40.28 12.04 39.12
CA GLU A 580 41.61 11.78 38.59
C GLU A 580 41.70 12.00 37.09
N ASN A 581 42.79 12.68 36.64
CA ASN A 581 43.13 12.74 35.22
C ASN A 581 44.14 11.65 34.91
N VAL A 582 43.88 10.85 33.91
CA VAL A 582 44.74 9.74 33.48
C VAL A 582 45.26 10.02 32.07
N THR A 583 46.57 10.05 31.91
CA THR A 583 47.25 10.09 30.61
C THR A 583 48.01 8.81 30.39
N VAL A 584 47.73 8.14 29.27
CA VAL A 584 48.22 6.80 28.94
C VAL A 584 49.26 6.91 27.81
N ASP A 585 50.52 6.67 28.15
CA ASP A 585 51.64 6.65 27.19
C ASP A 585 52.10 5.23 26.84
N LYS A 586 51.70 4.20 27.63
CA LYS A 586 52.02 2.79 27.41
C LYS A 586 50.74 1.96 27.41
N GLU A 587 50.52 1.24 28.47
CA GLU A 587 49.31 0.40 28.64
C GLU A 587 48.63 0.78 29.96
N PHE A 588 47.29 0.88 29.92
CA PHE A 588 46.47 1.20 31.08
C PHE A 588 45.19 0.37 31.03
N THR A 589 44.90 -0.34 32.11
CA THR A 589 43.68 -1.14 32.23
C THR A 589 42.62 -0.33 32.98
N LEU A 590 41.42 -0.24 32.43
CA LEU A 590 40.26 0.33 33.12
C LEU A 590 39.95 -0.46 34.40
N VAL A 591 39.46 0.22 35.43
CA VAL A 591 39.12 -0.42 36.73
C VAL A 591 37.61 -0.31 36.91
N ASP A 592 37.01 -1.46 37.17
CA ASP A 592 35.55 -1.58 37.37
C ASP A 592 35.02 -0.61 38.43
N GLY A 593 33.93 0.06 38.21
CA GLY A 593 33.30 1.02 39.10
C GLY A 593 34.06 2.33 39.32
N LYS A 594 35.27 2.49 38.78
CA LYS A 594 36.09 3.71 38.92
C LYS A 594 35.66 4.79 37.93
N CYS A 595 35.60 6.06 38.40
CA CYS A 595 35.35 7.21 37.53
C CYS A 595 36.62 8.07 37.33
N ILE A 596 36.99 8.31 36.07
CA ILE A 596 38.12 9.11 35.64
C ILE A 596 37.58 10.48 35.16
N ASN A 597 38.21 11.61 35.64
CA ASN A 597 37.79 12.92 35.17
C ASN A 597 38.17 13.15 33.70
N LYS A 598 39.42 12.95 33.35
CA LYS A 598 39.90 13.02 31.99
C LYS A 598 40.80 11.85 31.66
N LEU A 599 40.38 11.02 30.70
CA LEU A 599 41.17 9.93 30.16
C LEU A 599 41.76 10.36 28.82
N THR A 600 43.06 10.43 28.69
CA THR A 600 43.77 10.74 27.43
C THR A 600 44.71 9.58 27.11
N VAL A 601 44.46 8.89 26.00
CA VAL A 601 45.36 7.83 25.50
C VAL A 601 46.15 8.38 24.34
N ARG A 602 47.46 8.60 24.55
CA ARG A 602 48.33 9.19 23.51
C ARG A 602 48.65 8.20 22.39
N SER A 603 49.22 8.69 21.32
CA SER A 603 49.54 7.91 20.12
C SER A 603 50.32 6.61 20.34
N THR A 604 51.11 6.50 21.43
CA THR A 604 51.87 5.29 21.83
C THR A 604 51.16 4.44 22.88
N GLY A 605 50.04 4.94 23.45
CA GLY A 605 49.29 4.32 24.52
C GLY A 605 48.37 3.22 24.03
N THR A 606 48.07 2.26 24.90
CA THR A 606 47.09 1.20 24.69
C THR A 606 46.12 1.20 25.87
N LEU A 607 44.82 1.30 25.58
CA LEU A 607 43.76 1.15 26.53
C LEU A 607 43.32 -0.32 26.60
N VAL A 608 43.34 -0.91 27.79
CA VAL A 608 42.83 -2.25 28.04
C VAL A 608 41.43 -2.14 28.66
N ILE A 609 40.47 -2.77 28.05
CA ILE A 609 39.06 -2.77 28.43
C ILE A 609 38.72 -4.16 28.98
N PRO A 610 38.65 -4.32 30.30
CA PRO A 610 38.24 -5.60 30.90
C PRO A 610 36.71 -5.71 30.95
N GLU A 611 36.20 -6.80 31.51
CA GLU A 611 34.80 -6.93 31.90
C GLU A 611 34.47 -5.97 33.05
N GLY A 612 33.33 -5.23 32.96
CA GLY A 612 32.86 -4.33 34.04
C GLY A 612 32.24 -3.01 33.53
N ASP A 613 31.92 -2.13 34.48
CA ASP A 613 31.38 -0.81 34.29
C ASP A 613 32.43 0.28 34.55
N PHE A 614 32.75 1.07 33.53
CA PHE A 614 33.77 2.11 33.58
C PHE A 614 33.18 3.48 33.36
N TYR A 615 33.66 4.48 34.10
CA TYR A 615 33.13 5.84 34.04
C TYR A 615 34.25 6.83 33.70
N ALA A 616 34.01 7.72 32.74
CA ALA A 616 34.91 8.83 32.45
C ALA A 616 34.12 10.11 32.17
N TYR A 617 34.57 11.25 32.72
CA TYR A 617 33.94 12.51 32.39
C TYR A 617 34.26 12.91 30.92
N SER A 618 35.48 12.66 30.49
CA SER A 618 35.87 12.77 29.07
C SER A 618 36.91 11.71 28.69
N VAL A 619 36.84 11.26 27.43
CA VAL A 619 37.77 10.31 26.83
C VAL A 619 38.33 10.89 25.54
N THR A 620 39.65 10.87 25.40
CA THR A 620 40.34 11.23 24.16
C THR A 620 41.32 10.10 23.83
N MET A 621 41.05 9.43 22.69
CA MET A 621 41.98 8.50 22.08
C MET A 621 42.65 9.21 20.89
N GLU A 622 43.94 9.52 21.03
CA GLU A 622 44.74 10.23 20.03
C GLU A 622 44.97 9.34 18.77
N PRO A 623 45.17 9.92 17.58
CA PRO A 623 45.57 9.15 16.42
C PRO A 623 46.84 8.34 16.67
N GLY A 624 46.79 7.04 16.34
CA GLY A 624 47.89 6.10 16.59
C GLY A 624 47.79 5.32 17.92
N SER A 625 46.96 5.81 18.85
CA SER A 625 46.65 5.06 20.08
C SER A 625 45.97 3.72 19.76
N LYS A 626 46.00 2.80 20.71
CA LYS A 626 45.43 1.46 20.56
C LYS A 626 44.46 1.12 21.69
N TYR A 627 43.60 0.15 21.42
CA TYR A 627 42.78 -0.48 22.45
C TYR A 627 42.74 -2.00 22.27
N LYS A 628 42.45 -2.72 23.33
CA LYS A 628 42.23 -4.17 23.35
C LYS A 628 41.24 -4.55 24.45
N PHE A 629 40.64 -5.72 24.32
CA PHE A 629 39.73 -6.28 25.30
C PHE A 629 40.41 -7.41 26.06
N GLU A 630 40.29 -7.43 27.40
CA GLU A 630 40.85 -8.49 28.22
C GLU A 630 40.03 -9.77 28.08
N LYS A 631 38.67 -9.63 28.07
CA LYS A 631 37.73 -10.76 27.92
C LYS A 631 36.73 -10.45 26.77
N PRO A 632 37.10 -10.77 25.52
CA PRO A 632 36.22 -10.50 24.39
C PRO A 632 34.85 -11.17 24.48
N GLY A 633 33.78 -10.40 24.28
CA GLY A 633 32.39 -10.87 24.31
C GLY A 633 31.70 -10.81 25.67
N TYR A 634 32.42 -10.53 26.75
CA TYR A 634 31.80 -10.24 28.05
C TYR A 634 31.44 -8.78 28.21
N THR A 635 30.52 -8.50 29.14
CA THR A 635 29.98 -7.14 29.35
C THR A 635 31.07 -6.13 29.70
N SER A 636 31.26 -5.14 28.88
CA SER A 636 32.16 -4.01 29.14
C SER A 636 31.43 -2.72 28.77
N LEU A 637 31.06 -1.92 29.78
CA LEU A 637 30.30 -0.67 29.56
C LEU A 637 31.22 0.53 29.87
N LEU A 638 31.46 1.37 28.88
CA LEU A 638 32.19 2.61 29.05
C LEU A 638 31.21 3.81 29.01
N HIS A 639 30.99 4.38 30.18
CA HIS A 639 30.14 5.54 30.39
C HIS A 639 30.92 6.85 30.25
N VAL A 640 30.57 7.72 29.31
CA VAL A 640 31.25 9.00 29.06
C VAL A 640 30.28 10.15 29.26
N ARG A 641 30.66 11.14 30.09
CA ARG A 641 29.77 12.24 30.44
C ARG A 641 29.72 13.37 29.41
N LYS A 642 30.86 13.94 28.99
CA LYS A 642 30.90 15.19 28.20
C LYS A 642 31.77 15.22 26.96
N GLY A 643 32.77 14.45 26.84
CA GLY A 643 33.69 14.55 25.72
C GLY A 643 34.16 13.21 25.25
N PHE A 644 34.02 12.93 23.98
CA PHE A 644 34.46 11.69 23.39
C PHE A 644 35.11 11.93 22.03
N ALA A 645 36.37 11.52 21.89
CA ALA A 645 37.07 11.47 20.64
C ALA A 645 37.80 10.14 20.50
N TRP A 646 37.40 9.33 19.49
CA TRP A 646 37.93 7.98 19.32
C TRP A 646 38.67 7.86 17.98
N ASN A 647 40.01 8.09 18.03
CA ASN A 647 40.90 7.93 16.88
C ASN A 647 41.85 6.75 17.04
N ALA A 648 41.46 5.76 17.87
CA ALA A 648 42.27 4.59 18.17
C ALA A 648 42.03 3.44 17.19
N SER A 649 43.04 2.58 17.04
CA SER A 649 42.93 1.32 16.33
C SER A 649 43.02 0.13 17.27
N PRO A 650 42.41 -1.02 16.92
CA PRO A 650 42.60 -2.22 17.72
C PRO A 650 44.09 -2.60 17.78
N ALA A 651 44.52 -3.12 18.93
CA ALA A 651 45.89 -3.64 19.07
C ALA A 651 46.07 -4.88 18.19
N LYS A 652 47.24 -5.04 17.60
CA LYS A 652 47.61 -6.26 16.86
C LYS A 652 47.98 -7.37 17.79
N ASP A 653 47.00 -8.03 18.39
CA ASP A 653 47.15 -9.16 19.29
C ASP A 653 46.20 -10.31 18.87
N SER A 654 46.04 -11.31 19.73
CA SER A 654 45.14 -12.43 19.49
C SER A 654 43.66 -12.18 19.86
N THR A 655 43.27 -10.93 20.13
CA THR A 655 41.90 -10.57 20.50
C THR A 655 40.94 -10.84 19.36
N ASP A 656 39.85 -11.56 19.64
CA ASP A 656 38.72 -11.70 18.75
C ASP A 656 37.86 -10.42 18.87
N TYR A 657 38.14 -9.46 18.00
CA TYR A 657 37.49 -8.14 18.06
C TYR A 657 36.03 -8.17 17.64
N GLU A 658 35.62 -9.06 16.75
CA GLU A 658 34.19 -9.20 16.37
C GLU A 658 33.39 -9.75 17.54
N LYS A 659 33.90 -10.74 18.23
CA LYS A 659 33.32 -11.22 19.45
C LYS A 659 33.32 -10.15 20.54
N ALA A 660 34.37 -9.32 20.64
CA ALA A 660 34.43 -8.24 21.63
C ALA A 660 33.34 -7.19 21.34
N ALA A 661 32.99 -6.91 20.08
CA ALA A 661 31.97 -5.98 19.71
C ALA A 661 30.58 -6.34 20.28
N SER A 662 30.25 -7.61 20.42
CA SER A 662 28.98 -8.05 21.01
C SER A 662 28.91 -7.81 22.53
N GLY A 663 30.05 -7.62 23.21
CA GLY A 663 30.13 -7.39 24.67
C GLY A 663 30.47 -5.95 25.08
N PHE A 664 30.97 -5.13 24.17
CA PHE A 664 31.36 -3.75 24.47
C PHE A 664 30.30 -2.74 24.05
N LYS A 665 29.96 -1.82 24.97
CA LYS A 665 29.03 -0.71 24.71
C LYS A 665 29.59 0.59 25.28
N LEU A 666 29.68 1.59 24.41
CA LEU A 666 29.95 2.99 24.75
C LEU A 666 28.63 3.72 25.01
N ILE A 667 28.52 4.39 26.15
CA ILE A 667 27.33 5.14 26.56
C ILE A 667 27.70 6.60 26.79
N VAL A 668 27.15 7.50 25.98
CA VAL A 668 27.45 8.95 26.05
C VAL A 668 26.25 9.73 26.56
N TYR A 669 26.45 10.54 27.60
CA TYR A 669 25.39 11.19 28.37
C TYR A 669 25.03 12.62 27.95
N ASP A 670 26.00 13.37 27.41
CA ASP A 670 25.82 14.80 27.12
C ASP A 670 25.86 15.11 25.62
N ASN A 671 25.28 16.22 25.23
CA ASN A 671 25.14 16.68 23.86
C ASN A 671 26.16 17.79 23.43
N ALA A 672 27.19 18.00 24.24
CA ALA A 672 28.09 19.15 24.03
C ALA A 672 28.97 19.05 22.76
N ASN A 673 29.34 17.83 22.35
CA ASN A 673 30.14 17.59 21.15
C ASN A 673 29.63 16.32 20.44
N PRO A 674 29.72 16.24 19.10
CA PRO A 674 29.47 15.00 18.39
C PRO A 674 30.36 13.84 18.87
N VAL A 675 29.88 12.62 18.71
CA VAL A 675 30.68 11.41 18.88
C VAL A 675 31.18 11.01 17.51
N ASP A 676 32.48 11.17 17.26
CA ASP A 676 33.08 10.86 15.98
C ASP A 676 33.86 9.53 16.05
N ILE A 677 33.55 8.63 15.14
CA ILE A 677 34.21 7.34 14.95
C ILE A 677 34.99 7.42 13.64
N ASP A 678 36.22 7.90 13.72
CA ASP A 678 37.09 8.17 12.56
C ASP A 678 37.91 6.97 12.12
N SER A 679 38.02 5.95 12.98
CA SER A 679 38.86 4.78 12.77
C SER A 679 38.11 3.46 12.97
N LEU A 680 38.84 2.34 12.94
CA LEU A 680 38.28 1.02 13.15
C LEU A 680 37.75 0.86 14.59
N PHE A 681 36.46 0.65 14.75
CA PHE A 681 35.78 0.57 16.03
C PHE A 681 35.00 -0.76 16.18
N TYR A 682 35.17 -1.39 17.34
CA TYR A 682 34.46 -2.62 17.70
C TYR A 682 33.66 -2.41 18.97
N GLY A 683 32.34 -2.31 18.85
CA GLY A 683 31.42 -2.13 19.96
C GLY A 683 30.14 -1.42 19.55
N SER A 684 29.16 -1.44 20.41
CA SER A 684 27.93 -0.66 20.23
C SER A 684 28.06 0.73 20.85
N VAL A 685 27.31 1.70 20.29
CA VAL A 685 27.28 3.08 20.82
C VAL A 685 25.85 3.47 21.16
N ASN A 686 25.65 4.03 22.33
CA ASN A 686 24.41 4.64 22.79
C ASN A 686 24.65 6.10 23.18
N ALA A 687 24.31 7.03 22.30
CA ALA A 687 24.50 8.47 22.45
C ALA A 687 23.20 9.26 22.25
N PRO A 688 22.15 9.04 23.08
CA PRO A 688 20.78 9.50 22.81
C PRO A 688 20.61 11.02 22.86
N LYS A 689 21.63 11.79 23.29
CA LYS A 689 21.58 13.25 23.40
C LYS A 689 22.58 13.97 22.49
N THR A 690 23.31 13.27 21.65
CA THR A 690 24.32 13.86 20.80
C THR A 690 24.35 13.25 19.41
N MET A 691 24.90 14.01 18.46
CA MET A 691 25.14 13.55 17.11
C MET A 691 26.22 12.46 17.09
N LEU A 692 25.97 11.39 16.38
CA LEU A 692 26.91 10.29 16.16
C LEU A 692 27.33 10.25 14.69
N ASN A 693 28.62 10.41 14.44
CA ASN A 693 29.22 10.37 13.12
C ASN A 693 30.10 9.12 12.95
N VAL A 694 29.91 8.41 11.87
CA VAL A 694 30.75 7.27 11.48
C VAL A 694 31.45 7.62 10.18
N TYR A 695 32.78 7.73 10.22
CA TYR A 695 33.67 8.03 9.09
C TYR A 695 34.47 6.81 8.64
N GLY A 696 34.71 5.87 9.53
CA GLY A 696 35.53 4.68 9.30
C GLY A 696 34.75 3.38 9.22
N LYS A 697 35.41 2.27 9.53
CA LYS A 697 34.77 0.96 9.68
C LYS A 697 34.34 0.76 11.13
N ALA A 698 33.10 0.37 11.35
CA ALA A 698 32.55 0.18 12.68
C ALA A 698 31.78 -1.15 12.77
N TYR A 699 31.97 -1.89 13.84
CA TYR A 699 31.33 -3.17 14.11
C TYR A 699 30.48 -3.06 15.37
N GLY A 700 29.16 -3.13 15.24
CA GLY A 700 28.25 -3.00 16.39
C GLY A 700 26.85 -2.52 15.99
N SER A 701 26.15 -1.95 16.96
CA SER A 701 24.89 -1.24 16.80
C SER A 701 24.99 0.19 17.31
N PHE A 702 24.38 1.16 16.62
CA PHE A 702 24.64 2.56 16.83
C PHE A 702 23.35 3.34 17.07
N THR A 703 23.22 3.94 18.22
CA THR A 703 22.08 4.80 18.60
C THR A 703 22.57 6.21 18.90
N GLY A 704 22.00 7.21 18.21
CA GLY A 704 22.33 8.61 18.42
C GLY A 704 21.08 9.51 18.49
N TYR A 705 21.21 10.73 19.02
CA TYR A 705 20.19 11.75 18.82
C TYR A 705 20.00 12.02 17.33
N GLY A 706 21.08 12.41 16.65
CA GLY A 706 21.21 12.34 15.21
C GLY A 706 22.29 11.32 14.85
N LEU A 707 22.28 10.79 13.64
CA LEU A 707 23.23 9.79 13.18
C LEU A 707 23.64 10.07 11.73
N ALA A 708 24.96 10.11 11.48
CA ALA A 708 25.48 10.19 10.13
C ALA A 708 26.48 9.05 9.87
N VAL A 709 26.28 8.35 8.76
CA VAL A 709 27.24 7.42 8.19
C VAL A 709 27.77 8.03 6.92
N HIS A 710 29.01 8.50 6.97
CA HIS A 710 29.63 9.28 5.90
C HIS A 710 30.02 8.41 4.70
N GLU A 711 30.30 9.06 3.57
CA GLU A 711 30.79 8.42 2.36
C GLU A 711 32.05 7.60 2.66
N ASN A 712 32.13 6.39 2.13
CA ASN A 712 33.18 5.39 2.38
C ASN A 712 33.18 4.75 3.79
N ALA A 713 32.31 5.15 4.70
CA ALA A 713 32.15 4.45 5.96
C ALA A 713 31.42 3.13 5.76
N VAL A 714 31.80 2.11 6.55
CA VAL A 714 31.13 0.81 6.53
C VAL A 714 30.78 0.39 7.94
N VAL A 715 29.52 0.17 8.21
CA VAL A 715 29.01 -0.36 9.46
C VAL A 715 28.70 -1.84 9.26
N TYR A 716 29.29 -2.70 10.10
CA TYR A 716 28.95 -4.11 10.22
C TYR A 716 28.10 -4.30 11.45
N TYR A 717 26.89 -4.79 11.25
CA TYR A 717 25.96 -5.00 12.36
C TYR A 717 26.40 -6.18 13.23
N ILE A 718 26.66 -5.89 14.49
CA ILE A 718 26.84 -6.88 15.56
C ILE A 718 25.92 -6.46 16.71
N PRO A 719 24.91 -7.26 17.09
CA PRO A 719 24.04 -6.91 18.20
C PRO A 719 24.80 -6.92 19.52
N PHE A 720 24.48 -5.98 20.42
CA PHE A 720 24.97 -6.03 21.79
C PHE A 720 24.31 -7.20 22.53
N ALA A 721 25.02 -8.31 22.65
CA ALA A 721 24.58 -9.56 23.25
C ALA A 721 25.74 -10.19 24.04
N PRO A 722 26.13 -9.61 25.22
CA PRO A 722 27.28 -10.07 25.97
C PRO A 722 27.08 -11.47 26.56
N LEU A 723 28.18 -12.19 26.67
CA LEU A 723 28.22 -13.49 27.37
C LEU A 723 27.95 -13.30 28.86
N SER A 724 27.18 -14.20 29.45
CA SER A 724 26.95 -14.21 30.90
C SER A 724 28.23 -14.60 31.62
N SER A 725 28.69 -13.76 32.57
CA SER A 725 29.79 -14.13 33.44
C SER A 725 29.36 -15.16 34.52
N PRO A 726 30.14 -16.19 34.79
CA PRO A 726 29.85 -17.10 35.89
C PRO A 726 29.96 -16.46 37.30
N GLU A 727 30.61 -15.30 37.44
CA GLU A 727 30.96 -14.70 38.72
C GLU A 727 30.12 -13.49 39.18
N HIS A 728 29.34 -12.87 38.29
CA HIS A 728 28.49 -11.71 38.63
C HIS A 728 27.01 -12.06 38.80
N THR A 729 26.67 -12.78 39.90
CA THR A 729 25.28 -13.02 40.31
C THR A 729 24.72 -11.99 41.31
N THR A 730 25.32 -10.81 41.44
CA THR A 730 24.77 -9.79 42.35
C THR A 730 24.97 -8.39 41.80
N PHE A 731 24.01 -7.90 41.11
CA PHE A 731 23.40 -6.55 41.12
C PHE A 731 22.37 -6.48 39.99
N ALA A 732 21.27 -7.21 40.17
CA ALA A 732 20.08 -6.92 39.42
C ALA A 732 19.47 -5.62 39.98
N SER A 733 19.69 -4.48 39.31
CA SER A 733 18.73 -3.40 39.40
C SER A 733 17.39 -3.95 38.94
N PRO A 734 16.25 -3.60 39.55
CA PRO A 734 14.98 -4.11 39.11
C PRO A 734 14.68 -3.55 37.71
N ILE A 735 15.00 -4.33 36.69
CA ILE A 735 14.35 -4.22 35.41
C ILE A 735 12.89 -4.42 35.76
N THR A 736 12.06 -3.38 35.59
CA THR A 736 10.62 -3.53 35.54
C THR A 736 10.36 -4.44 34.36
N THR A 737 10.36 -5.73 34.60
CA THR A 737 9.98 -6.75 33.64
C THR A 737 8.56 -6.45 33.24
N VAL A 738 8.38 -5.94 32.04
CA VAL A 738 7.12 -6.08 31.36
C VAL A 738 6.85 -7.58 31.38
N ALA A 739 5.83 -7.99 32.11
CA ALA A 739 5.49 -9.39 32.24
C ALA A 739 5.09 -9.91 30.87
N HIS A 740 6.04 -10.55 30.17
CA HIS A 740 5.74 -11.22 28.93
C HIS A 740 4.81 -12.40 29.26
N ALA A 741 3.65 -12.40 28.64
CA ALA A 741 2.76 -13.55 28.74
C ALA A 741 3.40 -14.74 28.04
N THR A 742 3.41 -15.92 28.70
CA THR A 742 3.86 -17.15 28.06
C THR A 742 3.01 -17.42 26.81
N LYS A 743 3.62 -17.62 25.67
CA LYS A 743 2.91 -17.88 24.40
C LYS A 743 3.71 -18.72 23.41
N VAL A 744 3.05 -19.58 22.66
CA VAL A 744 3.63 -20.30 21.51
C VAL A 744 3.78 -19.31 20.34
N VAL A 745 5.00 -19.20 19.82
CA VAL A 745 5.35 -18.30 18.72
C VAL A 745 5.28 -19.02 17.37
N ALA A 746 5.99 -20.15 17.22
CA ALA A 746 6.07 -20.91 15.99
C ALA A 746 6.15 -22.42 16.24
N PHE A 747 5.72 -23.19 15.25
CA PHE A 747 5.78 -24.65 15.26
C PHE A 747 6.06 -25.16 13.84
N ASN A 748 7.10 -25.96 13.71
CA ASN A 748 7.45 -26.64 12.47
C ASN A 748 7.87 -28.08 12.72
N ARG A 749 8.27 -28.82 11.67
CA ARG A 749 8.60 -30.26 11.78
C ARG A 749 9.79 -30.58 12.68
N ASN A 750 10.61 -29.59 13.01
CA ASN A 750 11.84 -29.82 13.78
C ASN A 750 11.93 -28.93 15.03
N THR A 751 11.08 -27.92 15.19
CA THR A 751 11.20 -26.96 16.30
C THR A 751 9.87 -26.44 16.80
N ILE A 752 9.81 -26.15 18.10
CA ILE A 752 8.80 -25.30 18.73
C ILE A 752 9.50 -24.06 19.26
N SER A 753 9.00 -22.88 18.89
CA SER A 753 9.45 -21.61 19.42
C SER A 753 8.35 -20.99 20.27
N PHE A 754 8.72 -20.48 21.46
CA PHE A 754 7.78 -19.89 22.41
C PHE A 754 8.45 -18.80 23.26
N GLU A 755 7.64 -17.90 23.77
CA GLU A 755 8.06 -16.95 24.80
C GLU A 755 7.62 -17.47 26.16
N ALA A 756 8.53 -17.50 27.13
CA ALA A 756 8.26 -17.87 28.51
C ALA A 756 8.18 -16.61 29.38
N SER A 757 7.15 -16.51 30.21
CA SER A 757 6.94 -15.39 31.12
C SER A 757 8.02 -15.34 32.24
N LYS A 758 8.58 -16.48 32.60
CA LYS A 758 9.63 -16.65 33.62
C LYS A 758 10.53 -17.80 33.24
N ALA A 759 11.78 -17.76 33.70
CA ALA A 759 12.69 -18.90 33.61
C ALA A 759 12.19 -20.09 34.44
N GLY A 760 12.39 -21.30 33.94
CA GLY A 760 12.06 -22.53 34.68
C GLY A 760 11.76 -23.71 33.75
N LEU A 761 11.35 -24.83 34.39
CA LEU A 761 10.96 -26.03 33.66
C LEU A 761 9.54 -25.90 33.11
N TYR A 762 9.41 -26.01 31.79
CA TYR A 762 8.15 -26.06 31.06
C TYR A 762 7.90 -27.46 30.50
N GLU A 763 6.69 -27.96 30.69
CA GLU A 763 6.17 -29.11 29.98
C GLU A 763 5.44 -28.63 28.72
N ILE A 764 5.81 -29.19 27.58
CA ILE A 764 5.24 -28.85 26.28
C ILE A 764 4.46 -30.05 25.77
N ASP A 765 3.12 -29.89 25.68
CA ASP A 765 2.26 -30.92 25.10
C ASP A 765 1.82 -30.48 23.69
N VAL A 766 1.98 -31.39 22.75
CA VAL A 766 1.43 -31.25 21.41
C VAL A 766 0.23 -32.20 21.31
N MET A 767 -0.94 -31.65 21.05
CA MET A 767 -2.19 -32.37 20.96
C MET A 767 -2.77 -32.28 19.54
N ASP A 768 -3.46 -33.30 19.10
CA ASP A 768 -4.25 -33.24 17.88
C ASP A 768 -5.51 -32.36 18.06
N VAL A 769 -6.29 -32.18 16.99
CA VAL A 769 -7.52 -31.38 17.03
C VAL A 769 -8.64 -31.98 17.88
N LEU A 770 -8.52 -33.26 18.31
CA LEU A 770 -9.42 -33.95 19.22
C LEU A 770 -8.96 -33.86 20.69
N GLY A 771 -7.82 -33.18 20.94
CA GLY A 771 -7.25 -33.02 22.28
C GLY A 771 -6.39 -34.18 22.77
N GLN A 772 -6.07 -35.17 21.92
CA GLN A 772 -5.19 -36.29 22.27
C GLN A 772 -3.74 -35.84 22.20
N THR A 773 -2.96 -36.05 23.25
CA THR A 773 -1.55 -35.72 23.27
C THR A 773 -0.77 -36.67 22.36
N VAL A 774 -0.12 -36.11 21.36
CA VAL A 774 0.69 -36.82 20.35
C VAL A 774 2.19 -36.69 20.60
N ALA A 775 2.62 -35.70 21.37
CA ALA A 775 3.98 -35.55 21.90
C ALA A 775 3.94 -34.76 23.19
N SER A 776 4.81 -35.12 24.16
CA SER A 776 5.01 -34.41 25.43
C SER A 776 6.48 -34.48 25.84
N PHE A 777 7.04 -33.34 26.21
CA PHE A 777 8.44 -33.26 26.69
C PHE A 777 8.65 -32.02 27.54
N CYS A 778 9.70 -32.06 28.36
CA CYS A 778 10.07 -30.96 29.25
C CYS A 778 11.28 -30.18 28.73
N VAL A 779 11.31 -28.88 28.98
CA VAL A 779 12.42 -27.99 28.61
C VAL A 779 12.69 -26.97 29.71
N ASN A 780 13.96 -26.75 30.02
CA ASN A 780 14.35 -25.58 30.81
C ASN A 780 14.36 -24.34 29.91
N ALA A 781 13.43 -23.43 30.13
CA ALA A 781 13.30 -22.21 29.38
C ALA A 781 13.83 -21.00 30.14
N ASN A 782 14.46 -20.07 29.45
CA ASN A 782 14.77 -18.76 30.00
C ASN A 782 13.54 -17.85 29.89
N ALA A 783 13.43 -16.81 30.68
CA ALA A 783 12.42 -15.79 30.49
C ALA A 783 12.63 -15.14 29.12
N GLY A 784 11.55 -14.94 28.32
CA GLY A 784 11.60 -14.45 26.96
C GLY A 784 11.56 -15.57 25.91
N TYR A 785 12.18 -15.34 24.75
CA TYR A 785 12.12 -16.23 23.60
C TYR A 785 12.97 -17.49 23.78
N ASN A 786 12.37 -18.65 23.48
CA ASN A 786 12.99 -19.96 23.50
C ASN A 786 12.66 -20.73 22.22
N SER A 787 13.59 -21.58 21.78
CA SER A 787 13.37 -22.49 20.68
C SER A 787 13.91 -23.89 21.06
N VAL A 788 13.09 -24.89 20.82
CA VAL A 788 13.38 -26.27 21.21
C VAL A 788 13.27 -27.17 19.99
N SER A 789 14.36 -27.92 19.75
CA SER A 789 14.39 -28.93 18.69
C SER A 789 13.75 -30.23 19.14
N HIS A 790 12.80 -30.73 18.35
CA HIS A 790 12.18 -32.04 18.56
C HIS A 790 11.68 -32.57 17.19
N ASP A 791 11.76 -33.89 17.00
CA ASP A 791 11.35 -34.51 15.73
C ASP A 791 9.82 -34.70 15.66
N PHE A 792 9.17 -33.84 14.88
CA PHE A 792 7.74 -33.90 14.60
C PHE A 792 7.41 -34.47 13.23
N THR A 793 8.38 -35.08 12.52
CA THR A 793 8.17 -35.62 11.16
C THR A 793 7.14 -36.72 11.08
N LYS A 794 6.87 -37.42 12.19
CA LYS A 794 5.86 -38.50 12.29
C LYS A 794 4.44 -37.98 12.48
N LEU A 795 4.24 -36.69 12.69
CA LEU A 795 2.92 -36.09 12.87
C LEU A 795 2.19 -36.02 11.53
N LYS A 796 0.97 -36.56 11.47
CA LYS A 796 0.20 -36.75 10.23
C LYS A 796 -0.75 -35.60 9.89
N SER A 797 -1.19 -34.82 10.89
CA SER A 797 -2.09 -33.69 10.70
C SER A 797 -1.30 -32.43 10.32
N ASN A 798 -1.96 -31.41 9.80
CA ASN A 798 -1.39 -30.09 9.58
C ASN A 798 -1.80 -29.07 10.67
N ARG A 799 -2.63 -29.47 11.65
CA ARG A 799 -3.07 -28.62 12.77
C ARG A 799 -2.94 -29.35 14.08
N TYR A 800 -2.36 -28.65 15.06
CA TYR A 800 -2.13 -29.15 16.42
C TYR A 800 -2.42 -28.05 17.42
N ILE A 801 -2.70 -28.45 18.66
CA ILE A 801 -2.74 -27.54 19.81
C ILE A 801 -1.45 -27.75 20.56
N VAL A 802 -0.66 -26.69 20.73
CA VAL A 802 0.56 -26.70 21.56
C VAL A 802 0.25 -26.02 22.88
N SER A 803 0.42 -26.76 23.99
CA SER A 803 0.20 -26.29 25.34
C SER A 803 1.54 -26.15 26.07
N LEU A 804 1.76 -25.05 26.76
CA LEU A 804 2.91 -24.77 27.58
C LEU A 804 2.46 -24.75 29.06
N LYS A 805 2.99 -25.65 29.85
CA LYS A 805 2.66 -25.78 31.26
C LYS A 805 3.90 -25.54 32.14
N ARG A 806 3.71 -24.88 33.26
CA ARG A 806 4.71 -24.76 34.30
C ARG A 806 4.15 -25.29 35.61
N GLY A 807 4.69 -26.43 36.05
CA GLY A 807 4.10 -27.21 37.14
C GLY A 807 2.70 -27.69 36.79
N LYS A 808 1.68 -27.36 37.60
CA LYS A 808 0.27 -27.71 37.35
C LYS A 808 -0.52 -26.70 36.53
N THR A 809 0.10 -25.58 36.16
CA THR A 809 -0.60 -24.46 35.48
C THR A 809 -0.31 -24.45 34.00
N VAL A 810 -1.38 -24.44 33.14
CA VAL A 810 -1.26 -24.17 31.73
C VAL A 810 -1.10 -22.65 31.57
N GLU A 811 0.07 -22.20 31.15
CA GLU A 811 0.35 -20.77 30.93
C GLU A 811 -0.05 -20.31 29.52
N SER A 812 -0.04 -21.22 28.55
CA SER A 812 -0.47 -20.93 27.18
C SER A 812 -0.92 -22.20 26.46
N ALA A 813 -1.97 -22.11 25.68
CA ALA A 813 -2.34 -23.13 24.70
C ALA A 813 -2.74 -22.45 23.38
N LYS A 814 -2.19 -22.89 22.26
CA LYS A 814 -2.42 -22.27 20.96
C LYS A 814 -2.59 -23.32 19.88
N MET A 815 -3.61 -23.16 19.07
CA MET A 815 -3.74 -23.95 17.84
C MET A 815 -2.71 -23.42 16.82
N VAL A 816 -1.89 -24.30 16.31
CA VAL A 816 -0.78 -24.02 15.40
C VAL A 816 -0.86 -24.90 14.16
N ARG A 817 -0.33 -24.39 13.07
CA ARG A 817 -0.21 -25.16 11.83
C ARG A 817 1.22 -25.68 11.74
N LEU A 818 1.37 -26.99 11.53
CA LEU A 818 2.67 -27.61 11.25
C LEU A 818 3.10 -27.17 9.83
N ARG A 819 4.20 -26.46 9.72
CA ARG A 819 4.80 -25.99 8.48
C ARG A 819 5.90 -26.91 7.98
#